data_ad19e3d53734717886e697e02020dcb7
#
_entry.id   ad19e3d53734717886e697e02020dcb7
#
_cell.length_a   1.000
_cell.length_b   1.000
_cell.length_c   1.000
_cell.angle_alpha   90.00
_cell.angle_beta   90.00
_cell.angle_gamma   90.00
#
_symmetry.space_group_name_H-M   'P 1'
#
loop_
_entity.id
_entity.type
_entity.pdbx_description
1 polymer ?
#
loop_
_entity_poly.entity_id
_entity_poly.type
_entity_poly.pdbx_seq_one_letter_code
_entity_poly.pdbx_strand_id
1 'polypeptide(L)'
;MTYKRGFAEDVMRMAGSRNGVQPDRFGEAPSQCCFRSFYDSQAMGCGGRSSLVRHAASRVGLLLLPPVAFSDPSFPMQRTHHCAQLTPANLNATVSLVGWVDSIRDHGGILFIDLRDRKGITQVKFDPHENAALGAQAAGLKPESVIGVTGKVVPRPEGTVNASLPTGAIEIDASALEIFNISDTPPFPLDDAGGDKVNEDLRLTYRYLDLRRPKMLKNLLVRHRTTKAIRDYFDSQEFIEVETPALFKSTPEGAREYLVPSRIWPGQFYALSQSPQQFKQILMVAGVEKYFQIARCFRDEDLRADRQMEFTQVDVEASFITREDVYNLFEGMLKKVWKDILNVDLPTPFLRLPFIDAMNRFGVDKPDMRFGLELSDFSATFKSSSFKVFQSTVANGGVIKAFNAKGLSDITQGELKGLEDIAKSLGAKGLAFIKVEGGEWKSPIVKFFSDAEKAALTERLAIADGDIVFFAAAPWEKACAILGRVRLDAAQLLVKRGKLTIRPDDWKFLWVVDFPLMTYDEESGRYVATHHPFTSPVPEDAQYLDSDPKRVRGQHYDAVLNGMELGGGSIRIHQPALQKKVFEDVLKIPADVVESRFGYMLKAFTYGAPPHGGIAFGLDRMCALLCGTTSIRDVIAFPKTQKGQDLMAQSPTPVTAKQLKELHIATVIPVTDKPAEKPAS
;
A
#
# COMPACT_ATOMS: atom_id res chain seq x y z
N MET A 1 7.67 5.63 15.52
CA MET A 1 8.08 6.90 16.17
C MET A 1 8.69 7.95 15.24
N THR A 2 9.11 7.66 14.03
CA THR A 2 9.67 8.62 13.06
C THR A 2 8.61 9.42 12.26
N TYR A 3 7.33 9.19 12.50
CA TYR A 3 6.22 9.76 11.72
C TYR A 3 5.77 11.15 12.16
N LYS A 4 6.27 11.66 13.30
CA LYS A 4 5.72 12.85 13.98
C LYS A 4 6.53 14.15 13.82
N ARG A 5 7.71 14.12 13.21
CA ARG A 5 8.62 15.28 13.19
C ARG A 5 8.22 16.41 12.21
N GLY A 6 7.49 16.11 11.13
CA GLY A 6 7.22 17.08 10.07
C GLY A 6 6.20 18.18 10.42
N PHE A 7 5.18 17.87 11.19
CA PHE A 7 4.07 18.80 11.39
C PHE A 7 4.39 19.99 12.32
N ALA A 8 5.30 19.77 13.28
CA ALA A 8 5.64 20.78 14.28
C ALA A 8 6.69 21.80 13.80
N GLU A 9 7.67 21.35 13.01
CA GLU A 9 8.77 22.22 12.53
C GLU A 9 8.34 23.17 11.41
N ASP A 10 7.45 22.73 10.50
CA ASP A 10 6.97 23.57 9.40
C ASP A 10 6.07 24.72 9.86
N VAL A 11 5.34 24.55 10.95
CA VAL A 11 4.49 25.61 11.51
C VAL A 11 5.32 26.74 12.11
N MET A 12 6.49 26.46 12.69
CA MET A 12 7.35 27.46 13.33
C MET A 12 8.24 28.24 12.35
N ARG A 13 8.68 27.63 11.24
CA ARG A 13 9.55 28.34 10.27
C ARG A 13 8.84 29.43 9.48
N MET A 14 7.51 29.36 9.31
CA MET A 14 6.75 30.38 8.59
C MET A 14 6.33 31.59 9.43
N ALA A 15 6.35 31.49 10.76
CA ALA A 15 6.01 32.60 11.66
C ALA A 15 7.16 33.62 11.86
N GLY A 16 8.38 33.32 11.42
CA GLY A 16 9.59 34.11 11.66
C GLY A 16 9.94 35.18 10.63
N SER A 17 9.22 35.29 9.51
CA SER A 17 9.58 36.26 8.45
C SER A 17 8.44 37.22 8.11
N ARG A 18 8.13 38.13 9.03
CA ARG A 18 7.39 39.36 8.71
C ARG A 18 8.06 40.57 9.39
N ASN A 19 8.85 41.28 8.62
CA ASN A 19 9.12 42.70 8.85
C ASN A 19 8.87 43.47 7.54
N GLY A 20 7.85 44.30 7.59
CA GLY A 20 7.76 45.60 6.98
C GLY A 20 7.55 45.72 5.48
N VAL A 21 6.30 45.86 5.05
CA VAL A 21 5.95 46.86 4.02
C VAL A 21 4.52 47.32 4.30
N GLN A 22 4.31 48.63 4.49
CA GLN A 22 3.03 49.29 4.60
C GLN A 22 2.32 49.35 3.25
N PRO A 23 0.96 49.40 3.22
CA PRO A 23 0.21 49.50 1.99
C PRO A 23 -0.06 50.95 1.60
N ASP A 24 0.18 51.28 0.38
CA ASP A 24 -0.34 52.51 -0.25
C ASP A 24 -1.58 52.22 -1.09
N ARG A 25 -2.47 53.20 -1.02
CA ARG A 25 -3.85 53.33 -1.53
C ARG A 25 -3.91 53.32 -3.06
N PHE A 26 -5.11 52.98 -3.54
CA PHE A 26 -5.88 53.42 -4.72
C PHE A 26 -6.60 52.19 -5.30
N GLY A 27 -7.88 52.17 -5.63
CA GLY A 27 -8.87 53.13 -5.99
C GLY A 27 -10.04 52.30 -6.59
N GLU A 28 -11.18 52.83 -6.56
CA GLU A 28 -12.52 52.34 -6.86
C GLU A 28 -12.75 51.51 -8.12
N ALA A 29 -13.81 50.71 -8.09
CA ALA A 29 -14.42 49.96 -9.19
C ALA A 29 -15.11 50.89 -10.24
N PRO A 30 -15.47 50.37 -11.41
CA PRO A 30 -16.91 50.21 -11.68
C PRO A 30 -17.36 48.92 -12.36
N SER A 31 -18.44 48.42 -11.85
CA SER A 31 -19.70 47.92 -12.43
C SER A 31 -19.80 47.37 -13.85
N GLN A 32 -20.53 46.27 -13.91
CA GLN A 32 -21.49 45.80 -14.91
C GLN A 32 -21.02 45.38 -16.31
N CYS A 33 -21.25 44.12 -16.64
CA CYS A 33 -22.10 43.72 -17.76
C CYS A 33 -22.37 42.23 -17.87
N CYS A 34 -23.63 41.92 -17.82
CA CYS A 34 -24.47 41.05 -18.66
C CYS A 34 -24.20 39.52 -18.69
N PHE A 35 -24.96 38.85 -17.87
CA PHE A 35 -25.52 37.52 -18.19
C PHE A 35 -26.50 37.64 -19.36
N ARG A 36 -26.36 36.81 -20.39
CA ARG A 36 -27.45 36.46 -21.30
C ARG A 36 -27.64 34.95 -21.32
N SER A 37 -28.77 34.54 -20.79
CA SER A 37 -29.40 33.25 -20.97
C SER A 37 -29.79 33.00 -22.40
N PHE A 38 -29.63 31.77 -22.88
CA PHE A 38 -30.37 31.27 -24.03
C PHE A 38 -31.20 30.07 -23.56
N TYR A 39 -32.44 30.36 -23.23
CA TYR A 39 -33.59 29.46 -23.36
C TYR A 39 -34.59 30.23 -24.19
N ASP A 40 -34.95 29.71 -25.32
CA ASP A 40 -36.29 29.97 -25.86
C ASP A 40 -36.78 28.79 -26.71
N SER A 41 -37.88 28.36 -26.27
CA SER A 41 -38.90 27.47 -26.75
C SER A 41 -39.47 27.86 -28.11
N GLN A 42 -39.87 26.88 -28.90
CA GLN A 42 -41.10 27.00 -29.63
C GLN A 42 -41.85 25.67 -29.73
N ALA A 43 -42.97 25.65 -29.04
CA ALA A 43 -44.04 24.70 -29.24
C ALA A 43 -45.01 25.23 -30.31
N MET A 44 -45.42 24.40 -31.23
CA MET A 44 -46.72 24.51 -31.92
C MET A 44 -47.28 23.11 -32.18
N GLY A 45 -48.42 22.93 -31.82
CA GLY A 45 -49.35 21.92 -31.66
C GLY A 45 -50.28 21.73 -32.86
N CYS A 46 -50.94 20.62 -32.82
CA CYS A 46 -52.28 20.24 -33.33
C CYS A 46 -52.30 18.72 -33.36
N GLY A 47 -53.08 18.02 -32.65
CA GLY A 47 -54.48 17.87 -32.61
C GLY A 47 -54.93 16.64 -33.43
N GLY A 48 -55.41 15.54 -32.74
CA GLY A 48 -56.36 14.70 -33.41
C GLY A 48 -56.22 13.18 -33.31
N ARG A 49 -56.98 12.60 -32.34
CA ARG A 49 -57.76 11.32 -32.42
C ARG A 49 -57.05 9.95 -32.44
N SER A 50 -57.44 9.24 -31.43
CA SER A 50 -57.49 7.82 -31.17
C SER A 50 -57.76 6.87 -32.35
N SER A 51 -57.07 5.74 -32.39
CA SER A 51 -57.71 4.43 -32.61
C SER A 51 -56.76 3.27 -32.19
N LEU A 52 -57.35 2.34 -31.49
CA LEU A 52 -56.79 1.02 -31.15
C LEU A 52 -56.36 0.26 -32.42
N VAL A 53 -55.20 -0.37 -32.43
CA VAL A 53 -55.03 -1.68 -33.09
C VAL A 53 -54.02 -2.49 -32.28
N ARG A 54 -54.42 -3.69 -31.98
CA ARG A 54 -53.69 -4.78 -31.32
C ARG A 54 -52.70 -5.48 -32.28
N HIS A 55 -51.64 -6.04 -31.69
CA HIS A 55 -50.90 -7.23 -32.11
C HIS A 55 -50.10 -7.17 -33.43
N ALA A 56 -48.79 -7.26 -33.27
CA ALA A 56 -48.01 -8.30 -33.94
C ALA A 56 -46.57 -8.30 -33.36
N ALA A 57 -46.25 -9.37 -32.58
CA ALA A 57 -44.87 -9.72 -32.30
C ALA A 57 -44.24 -10.24 -33.58
N SER A 58 -43.39 -9.48 -34.22
CA SER A 58 -42.51 -9.98 -35.28
C SER A 58 -41.07 -10.12 -34.74
N ARG A 59 -40.63 -11.37 -34.65
CA ARG A 59 -39.25 -11.79 -34.44
C ARG A 59 -38.38 -11.12 -35.49
N VAL A 60 -37.55 -10.17 -35.07
CA VAL A 60 -36.41 -9.74 -35.89
C VAL A 60 -35.31 -10.77 -35.66
N GLY A 61 -35.18 -11.68 -36.60
CA GLY A 61 -34.06 -12.59 -36.69
C GLY A 61 -32.80 -11.77 -36.90
N LEU A 62 -31.93 -11.76 -35.93
CA LEU A 62 -30.56 -11.23 -36.06
C LEU A 62 -29.82 -12.16 -37.01
N LEU A 63 -29.75 -11.82 -38.28
CA LEU A 63 -28.85 -12.43 -39.24
C LEU A 63 -27.42 -12.14 -38.78
N LEU A 64 -26.80 -13.13 -38.13
CA LEU A 64 -25.36 -13.18 -37.92
C LEU A 64 -24.71 -13.29 -39.32
N LEU A 65 -24.30 -12.15 -39.85
CA LEU A 65 -23.40 -12.13 -41.01
C LEU A 65 -22.11 -12.80 -40.57
N PRO A 66 -21.55 -13.74 -41.37
CA PRO A 66 -20.22 -14.30 -41.07
C PRO A 66 -19.20 -13.16 -41.03
N PRO A 67 -18.16 -13.24 -40.16
CA PRO A 67 -17.13 -12.21 -40.11
C PRO A 67 -16.50 -12.10 -41.51
N VAL A 68 -16.64 -10.96 -42.15
CA VAL A 68 -15.95 -10.65 -43.39
C VAL A 68 -14.46 -10.58 -43.05
N ALA A 69 -13.71 -11.56 -43.50
CA ALA A 69 -12.26 -11.54 -43.46
C ALA A 69 -11.75 -10.47 -44.42
N PHE A 70 -11.54 -9.27 -43.92
CA PHE A 70 -10.72 -8.27 -44.61
C PHE A 70 -9.27 -8.70 -44.54
N SER A 71 -8.78 -9.41 -45.54
CA SER A 71 -7.34 -9.58 -45.77
C SER A 71 -6.81 -8.33 -46.45
N ASP A 72 -6.59 -7.27 -45.69
CA ASP A 72 -5.78 -6.15 -46.12
C ASP A 72 -4.32 -6.52 -45.92
N PRO A 73 -3.48 -6.60 -46.95
CA PRO A 73 -2.07 -6.98 -46.83
C PRO A 73 -1.23 -5.98 -46.00
N SER A 74 -1.80 -4.91 -45.51
CA SER A 74 -1.13 -3.91 -44.68
C SER A 74 -1.29 -4.13 -43.15
N PHE A 75 -2.12 -5.08 -42.72
CA PHE A 75 -2.28 -5.36 -41.29
C PHE A 75 -1.48 -6.60 -40.86
N PRO A 76 -0.77 -6.52 -39.72
CA PRO A 76 -0.05 -7.66 -39.17
C PRO A 76 -0.99 -8.82 -38.84
N MET A 77 -0.47 -10.06 -38.85
CA MET A 77 -1.23 -11.26 -38.52
C MET A 77 -1.98 -11.11 -37.21
N GLN A 78 -3.30 -11.34 -37.26
CA GLN A 78 -4.15 -11.31 -36.09
C GLN A 78 -4.33 -12.70 -35.49
N ARG A 79 -4.29 -12.78 -34.16
CA ARG A 79 -4.53 -14.05 -33.46
C ARG A 79 -5.99 -14.50 -33.55
N THR A 80 -6.20 -15.78 -33.79
CA THR A 80 -7.51 -16.43 -33.61
C THR A 80 -7.72 -16.87 -32.17
N HIS A 81 -6.63 -17.28 -31.48
CA HIS A 81 -6.63 -17.79 -30.11
C HIS A 81 -5.45 -17.23 -29.33
N HIS A 82 -5.58 -17.17 -28.00
CA HIS A 82 -4.42 -17.03 -27.12
C HIS A 82 -3.68 -18.36 -26.95
N CYS A 83 -2.38 -18.30 -26.65
CA CYS A 83 -1.53 -19.50 -26.58
C CYS A 83 -2.10 -20.58 -25.65
N ALA A 84 -2.55 -20.26 -24.43
CA ALA A 84 -3.08 -21.25 -23.50
C ALA A 84 -4.56 -21.62 -23.71
N GLN A 85 -5.22 -21.13 -24.74
CA GLN A 85 -6.63 -21.42 -25.01
C GLN A 85 -6.85 -22.70 -25.80
N LEU A 86 -5.82 -23.19 -26.47
CA LEU A 86 -5.91 -24.39 -27.29
C LEU A 86 -5.94 -25.66 -26.45
N THR A 87 -6.79 -26.59 -26.85
CA THR A 87 -7.00 -27.89 -26.21
C THR A 87 -7.07 -28.99 -27.27
N PRO A 88 -7.09 -30.28 -26.89
CA PRO A 88 -7.35 -31.38 -27.84
C PRO A 88 -8.65 -31.22 -28.64
N ALA A 89 -9.61 -30.44 -28.16
CA ALA A 89 -10.84 -30.16 -28.94
C ALA A 89 -10.57 -29.32 -30.20
N ASN A 90 -9.43 -28.64 -30.28
CA ASN A 90 -9.01 -27.84 -31.43
C ASN A 90 -8.20 -28.64 -32.48
N LEU A 91 -8.02 -29.95 -32.29
CA LEU A 91 -7.26 -30.78 -33.23
C LEU A 91 -7.78 -30.62 -34.65
N ASN A 92 -6.85 -30.55 -35.61
CA ASN A 92 -7.05 -30.30 -37.02
C ASN A 92 -7.54 -28.91 -37.40
N ALA A 93 -7.82 -28.01 -36.46
CA ALA A 93 -8.13 -26.62 -36.75
C ALA A 93 -6.86 -25.87 -37.22
N THR A 94 -7.01 -24.98 -38.21
CA THR A 94 -5.98 -24.00 -38.53
C THR A 94 -6.17 -22.78 -37.64
N VAL A 95 -5.10 -22.39 -36.93
CA VAL A 95 -5.11 -21.28 -35.98
C VAL A 95 -3.97 -20.30 -36.24
N SER A 96 -4.17 -19.05 -35.86
CA SER A 96 -3.10 -18.04 -35.85
C SER A 96 -2.83 -17.62 -34.40
N LEU A 97 -1.59 -17.72 -33.95
CA LEU A 97 -1.08 -17.31 -32.67
C LEU A 97 -0.09 -16.16 -32.84
N VAL A 98 -0.09 -15.22 -31.88
CA VAL A 98 0.83 -14.07 -31.86
C VAL A 98 1.41 -13.95 -30.47
N GLY A 99 2.73 -13.85 -30.36
CA GLY A 99 3.40 -13.77 -29.07
C GLY A 99 4.90 -13.57 -29.14
N TRP A 100 5.54 -13.85 -28.04
CA TRP A 100 6.99 -13.81 -27.86
C TRP A 100 7.55 -15.23 -27.89
N VAL A 101 8.71 -15.40 -28.52
CA VAL A 101 9.50 -16.64 -28.49
C VAL A 101 10.05 -16.82 -27.08
N ASP A 102 9.52 -17.78 -26.32
CA ASP A 102 9.98 -18.06 -24.95
C ASP A 102 11.26 -18.91 -24.96
N SER A 103 11.24 -20.02 -25.69
CA SER A 103 12.39 -20.91 -25.87
C SER A 103 12.43 -21.50 -27.27
N ILE A 104 13.63 -21.87 -27.70
CA ILE A 104 13.89 -22.51 -28.97
C ILE A 104 14.68 -23.80 -28.70
N ARG A 105 14.24 -24.92 -29.29
CA ARG A 105 14.91 -26.21 -29.22
C ARG A 105 15.06 -26.76 -30.62
N ASP A 106 16.25 -27.21 -30.95
CA ASP A 106 16.55 -27.92 -32.21
C ASP A 106 16.69 -29.42 -31.95
N HIS A 107 15.91 -30.22 -32.64
CA HIS A 107 15.96 -31.66 -32.58
C HIS A 107 16.13 -32.23 -34.00
N GLY A 108 17.39 -32.42 -34.41
CA GLY A 108 17.72 -32.99 -35.73
C GLY A 108 17.31 -32.09 -36.90
N GLY A 109 17.35 -30.78 -36.73
CA GLY A 109 16.98 -29.78 -37.72
C GLY A 109 15.53 -29.31 -37.64
N ILE A 110 14.66 -30.03 -36.90
CA ILE A 110 13.28 -29.57 -36.61
C ILE A 110 13.34 -28.61 -35.44
N LEU A 111 12.80 -27.39 -35.63
CA LEU A 111 12.76 -26.37 -34.59
C LEU A 111 11.44 -26.42 -33.83
N PHE A 112 11.55 -26.52 -32.52
CA PHE A 112 10.41 -26.39 -31.57
C PHE A 112 10.53 -25.08 -30.83
N ILE A 113 9.53 -24.22 -31.01
CA ILE A 113 9.46 -22.92 -30.38
C ILE A 113 8.30 -22.91 -29.37
N ASP A 114 8.60 -22.59 -28.14
CA ASP A 114 7.56 -22.27 -27.17
C ASP A 114 7.14 -20.80 -27.38
N LEU A 115 5.96 -20.60 -27.93
CA LEU A 115 5.37 -19.27 -28.14
C LEU A 115 4.56 -18.85 -26.93
N ARG A 116 4.91 -17.72 -26.34
CA ARG A 116 4.31 -17.18 -25.12
C ARG A 116 3.45 -15.95 -25.40
N ASP A 117 2.27 -15.91 -24.82
CA ASP A 117 1.50 -14.66 -24.65
C ASP A 117 1.09 -14.47 -23.18
N ARG A 118 0.27 -13.44 -22.88
CA ARG A 118 -0.20 -13.17 -21.50
C ARG A 118 -1.06 -14.28 -20.89
N LYS A 119 -1.52 -15.24 -21.67
CA LYS A 119 -2.39 -16.35 -21.19
C LYS A 119 -1.61 -17.62 -20.94
N GLY A 120 -0.44 -17.78 -21.57
CA GLY A 120 0.43 -18.93 -21.40
C GLY A 120 1.27 -19.23 -22.61
N ILE A 121 1.62 -20.51 -22.77
CA ILE A 121 2.58 -21.01 -23.74
C ILE A 121 1.94 -22.09 -24.60
N THR A 122 2.29 -22.11 -25.92
CA THR A 122 1.98 -23.20 -26.84
C THR A 122 3.21 -23.51 -27.64
N GLN A 123 3.54 -24.80 -27.80
CA GLN A 123 4.64 -25.25 -28.65
C GLN A 123 4.25 -25.13 -30.14
N VAL A 124 5.17 -24.64 -30.94
CA VAL A 124 5.09 -24.54 -32.38
C VAL A 124 6.24 -25.33 -33.01
N LYS A 125 5.93 -26.22 -33.96
CA LYS A 125 6.90 -27.01 -34.74
C LYS A 125 7.15 -26.35 -36.09
N PHE A 126 8.40 -26.20 -36.45
CA PHE A 126 8.87 -25.81 -37.79
C PHE A 126 9.72 -26.94 -38.35
N ASP A 127 9.19 -27.64 -39.36
CA ASP A 127 9.85 -28.76 -39.98
C ASP A 127 10.42 -28.33 -41.35
N PRO A 128 11.75 -28.20 -41.49
CA PRO A 128 12.38 -27.81 -42.76
C PRO A 128 12.25 -28.88 -43.83
N HIS A 129 11.97 -30.15 -43.48
CA HIS A 129 11.73 -31.20 -44.46
C HIS A 129 10.37 -31.04 -45.13
N GLU A 130 9.38 -30.45 -44.46
CA GLU A 130 8.08 -30.15 -45.01
C GLU A 130 8.08 -28.78 -45.73
N ASN A 131 8.78 -27.75 -45.14
CA ASN A 131 8.91 -26.42 -45.72
C ASN A 131 10.29 -25.81 -45.41
N ALA A 132 11.25 -25.97 -46.32
CA ALA A 132 12.61 -25.51 -46.16
C ALA A 132 12.73 -23.97 -46.00
N ALA A 133 11.90 -23.20 -46.69
CA ALA A 133 11.91 -21.74 -46.59
C ALA A 133 11.40 -21.26 -45.21
N LEU A 134 10.36 -21.88 -44.69
CA LEU A 134 9.80 -21.57 -43.36
C LEU A 134 10.78 -21.97 -42.25
N GLY A 135 11.43 -23.15 -42.39
CA GLY A 135 12.46 -23.60 -41.46
C GLY A 135 13.66 -22.66 -41.42
N ALA A 136 14.15 -22.21 -42.60
CA ALA A 136 15.22 -21.22 -42.67
C ALA A 136 14.85 -19.86 -42.05
N GLN A 137 13.62 -19.42 -42.23
CA GLN A 137 13.12 -18.21 -41.60
C GLN A 137 13.06 -18.34 -40.08
N ALA A 138 12.57 -19.47 -39.55
CA ALA A 138 12.49 -19.77 -38.14
C ALA A 138 13.87 -19.91 -37.47
N ALA A 139 14.88 -20.41 -38.18
CA ALA A 139 16.25 -20.54 -37.69
C ALA A 139 16.93 -19.20 -37.34
N GLY A 140 16.43 -18.07 -37.87
CA GLY A 140 16.89 -16.73 -37.54
C GLY A 140 16.30 -16.14 -36.28
N LEU A 141 15.33 -16.80 -35.63
CA LEU A 141 14.66 -16.31 -34.44
C LEU A 141 15.56 -16.38 -33.20
N LYS A 142 15.30 -15.47 -32.25
CA LYS A 142 15.95 -15.44 -30.95
C LYS A 142 14.88 -15.44 -29.85
N PRO A 143 15.21 -15.89 -28.63
CA PRO A 143 14.31 -15.70 -27.49
C PRO A 143 13.86 -14.25 -27.39
N GLU A 144 12.59 -14.05 -27.00
CA GLU A 144 11.91 -12.76 -26.91
C GLU A 144 11.62 -12.06 -28.25
N SER A 145 11.96 -12.63 -29.39
CA SER A 145 11.47 -12.14 -30.69
C SER A 145 9.93 -12.21 -30.74
N VAL A 146 9.31 -11.25 -31.41
CA VAL A 146 7.85 -11.15 -31.53
C VAL A 146 7.43 -11.70 -32.88
N ILE A 147 6.59 -12.73 -32.84
CA ILE A 147 6.18 -13.45 -34.06
C ILE A 147 4.67 -13.71 -34.12
N GLY A 148 4.17 -13.85 -35.31
CA GLY A 148 2.88 -14.45 -35.62
C GLY A 148 3.09 -15.79 -36.36
N VAL A 149 2.34 -16.81 -35.95
CA VAL A 149 2.41 -18.15 -36.56
C VAL A 149 1.02 -18.61 -36.93
N THR A 150 0.83 -19.04 -38.17
CA THR A 150 -0.36 -19.78 -38.58
C THR A 150 0.03 -21.24 -38.80
N GLY A 151 -0.81 -22.14 -38.31
CA GLY A 151 -0.54 -23.58 -38.45
C GLY A 151 -1.72 -24.43 -38.00
N LYS A 152 -1.56 -25.72 -38.18
CA LYS A 152 -2.56 -26.72 -37.82
C LYS A 152 -2.31 -27.23 -36.41
N VAL A 153 -3.34 -27.34 -35.60
CA VAL A 153 -3.26 -27.97 -34.27
C VAL A 153 -3.13 -29.48 -34.45
N VAL A 154 -2.02 -30.04 -33.99
CA VAL A 154 -1.76 -31.49 -34.04
C VAL A 154 -1.49 -32.05 -32.63
N PRO A 155 -1.72 -33.36 -32.39
CA PRO A 155 -1.33 -33.96 -31.12
C PRO A 155 0.20 -34.04 -31.04
N ARG A 156 0.78 -33.86 -29.87
CA ARG A 156 2.20 -34.18 -29.68
C ARG A 156 2.43 -35.68 -29.82
N PRO A 157 3.60 -36.10 -30.36
CA PRO A 157 3.97 -37.50 -30.41
C PRO A 157 3.88 -38.18 -29.04
N GLU A 158 3.62 -39.48 -29.06
CA GLU A 158 3.57 -40.29 -27.83
C GLU A 158 4.92 -40.17 -27.07
N GLY A 159 4.86 -40.00 -25.76
CA GLY A 159 6.06 -39.79 -24.92
C GLY A 159 6.57 -38.35 -24.86
N THR A 160 6.05 -37.41 -25.66
CA THR A 160 6.46 -35.99 -25.65
C THR A 160 5.41 -35.04 -25.01
N VAL A 161 4.32 -35.61 -24.51
CA VAL A 161 3.27 -34.83 -23.81
C VAL A 161 3.84 -34.15 -22.57
N ASN A 162 3.64 -32.83 -22.44
CA ASN A 162 4.12 -32.06 -21.30
C ASN A 162 2.94 -31.73 -20.34
N ALA A 163 2.80 -32.52 -19.30
CA ALA A 163 1.73 -32.33 -18.30
C ALA A 163 1.80 -31.03 -17.51
N SER A 164 2.93 -30.31 -17.54
CA SER A 164 3.10 -29.01 -16.86
C SER A 164 2.47 -27.83 -17.60
N LEU A 165 2.14 -28.02 -18.90
CA LEU A 165 1.52 -26.99 -19.72
C LEU A 165 0.05 -27.31 -20.00
N PRO A 166 -0.86 -26.36 -19.92
CA PRO A 166 -2.28 -26.57 -20.30
C PRO A 166 -2.45 -27.06 -21.74
N THR A 167 -1.53 -26.65 -22.64
CA THR A 167 -1.51 -27.05 -24.05
C THR A 167 -0.53 -28.20 -24.33
N GLY A 168 -0.03 -28.87 -23.29
CA GLY A 168 1.06 -29.83 -23.41
C GLY A 168 0.71 -31.14 -24.15
N ALA A 169 -0.56 -31.38 -24.44
CA ALA A 169 -0.99 -32.54 -25.28
C ALA A 169 -1.02 -32.21 -26.77
N ILE A 170 -0.88 -30.95 -27.18
CA ILE A 170 -0.95 -30.49 -28.57
C ILE A 170 0.25 -29.59 -28.90
N GLU A 171 0.48 -29.42 -30.19
CA GLU A 171 1.41 -28.46 -30.77
C GLU A 171 0.85 -27.88 -32.06
N ILE A 172 1.48 -26.80 -32.54
CA ILE A 172 1.11 -26.18 -33.81
C ILE A 172 2.12 -26.59 -34.85
N ASP A 173 1.66 -27.25 -35.88
CA ASP A 173 2.44 -27.54 -37.08
C ASP A 173 2.38 -26.32 -38.00
N ALA A 174 3.49 -25.56 -38.07
CA ALA A 174 3.51 -24.23 -38.66
C ALA A 174 3.44 -24.27 -40.18
N SER A 175 2.55 -23.50 -40.79
CA SER A 175 2.41 -23.31 -42.23
C SER A 175 2.80 -21.89 -42.69
N ALA A 176 2.81 -20.90 -41.78
CA ALA A 176 3.24 -19.53 -42.06
C ALA A 176 3.86 -18.90 -40.83
N LEU A 177 4.82 -18.01 -41.02
CA LEU A 177 5.53 -17.23 -40.00
C LEU A 177 5.63 -15.78 -40.45
N GLU A 178 5.21 -14.88 -39.59
CA GLU A 178 5.42 -13.45 -39.72
C GLU A 178 6.30 -12.98 -38.56
N ILE A 179 7.42 -12.34 -38.85
CA ILE A 179 8.35 -11.80 -37.86
C ILE A 179 8.05 -10.32 -37.69
N PHE A 180 7.46 -9.94 -36.54
CA PHE A 180 7.19 -8.54 -36.25
C PHE A 180 8.44 -7.81 -35.76
N ASN A 181 9.24 -8.47 -34.90
CA ASN A 181 10.47 -7.91 -34.40
C ASN A 181 11.44 -8.98 -33.90
N ILE A 182 12.73 -8.82 -34.21
CA ILE A 182 13.80 -9.65 -33.65
C ILE A 182 14.35 -9.02 -32.40
N SER A 183 14.44 -9.78 -31.30
CA SER A 183 14.94 -9.30 -30.02
C SER A 183 16.48 -9.34 -29.97
N ASP A 184 17.04 -8.37 -29.22
CA ASP A 184 18.37 -8.53 -28.65
C ASP A 184 18.33 -9.51 -27.48
N THR A 185 19.51 -10.03 -27.09
CA THR A 185 19.60 -10.92 -25.93
C THR A 185 19.20 -10.16 -24.65
N PRO A 186 18.19 -10.62 -23.90
CA PRO A 186 17.81 -9.99 -22.63
C PRO A 186 18.98 -9.96 -21.63
N PRO A 187 19.12 -8.88 -20.83
CA PRO A 187 20.23 -8.74 -19.87
C PRO A 187 20.12 -9.69 -18.65
N PHE A 188 19.00 -10.39 -18.51
CA PHE A 188 18.76 -11.39 -17.47
C PHE A 188 17.68 -12.39 -17.91
N PRO A 189 17.63 -13.59 -17.28
CA PRO A 189 16.58 -14.56 -17.54
C PRO A 189 15.19 -14.05 -17.18
N LEU A 190 14.20 -14.31 -18.03
CA LEU A 190 12.81 -13.87 -17.82
C LEU A 190 11.93 -14.95 -17.16
N ASP A 191 12.49 -16.08 -16.76
CA ASP A 191 11.84 -17.03 -15.85
C ASP A 191 11.92 -16.55 -14.39
N ASP A 192 11.01 -17.06 -13.53
CA ASP A 192 10.97 -16.61 -12.15
C ASP A 192 12.15 -17.08 -11.31
N ALA A 193 12.68 -18.28 -11.58
CA ALA A 193 13.79 -18.87 -10.83
C ALA A 193 15.13 -18.13 -11.07
N GLY A 194 15.38 -17.74 -12.32
CA GLY A 194 16.53 -16.93 -12.71
C GLY A 194 16.36 -15.47 -12.32
N GLY A 195 15.22 -14.88 -12.66
CA GLY A 195 14.92 -13.47 -12.44
C GLY A 195 14.86 -13.05 -10.95
N ASP A 196 14.44 -13.93 -10.04
CA ASP A 196 14.43 -13.64 -8.60
C ASP A 196 15.83 -13.53 -7.98
N LYS A 197 16.87 -14.04 -8.67
CA LYS A 197 18.28 -13.91 -8.25
C LYS A 197 18.95 -12.64 -8.78
N VAL A 198 18.30 -11.94 -9.70
CA VAL A 198 18.85 -10.73 -10.34
C VAL A 198 18.71 -9.53 -9.38
N ASN A 199 19.73 -8.69 -9.39
CA ASN A 199 19.72 -7.44 -8.64
C ASN A 199 18.49 -6.60 -8.99
N GLU A 200 17.85 -6.01 -7.97
CA GLU A 200 16.65 -5.20 -8.13
C GLU A 200 16.87 -4.01 -9.07
N ASP A 201 18.02 -3.33 -8.98
CA ASP A 201 18.34 -2.16 -9.82
C ASP A 201 18.39 -2.54 -11.30
N LEU A 202 18.96 -3.69 -11.66
CA LEU A 202 18.97 -4.18 -13.05
C LEU A 202 17.54 -4.50 -13.52
N ARG A 203 16.73 -5.16 -12.69
CA ARG A 203 15.32 -5.43 -13.00
C ARG A 203 14.50 -4.14 -13.16
N LEU A 204 14.78 -3.10 -12.36
CA LEU A 204 14.11 -1.81 -12.47
C LEU A 204 14.59 -1.00 -13.68
N THR A 205 15.86 -1.14 -14.10
CA THR A 205 16.38 -0.52 -15.32
C THR A 205 15.68 -1.09 -16.56
N TYR A 206 15.49 -2.40 -16.61
CA TYR A 206 14.79 -3.08 -17.69
C TYR A 206 13.39 -3.54 -17.26
N ARG A 207 12.65 -2.67 -16.57
CA ARG A 207 11.37 -3.02 -15.94
C ARG A 207 10.36 -3.61 -16.93
N TYR A 208 10.34 -3.17 -18.17
CA TYR A 208 9.50 -3.72 -19.23
C TYR A 208 9.80 -5.20 -19.56
N LEU A 209 11.03 -5.67 -19.31
CA LEU A 209 11.38 -7.09 -19.41
C LEU A 209 10.98 -7.83 -18.12
N ASP A 210 11.28 -7.28 -16.95
CA ASP A 210 10.89 -7.86 -15.66
C ASP A 210 9.38 -8.11 -15.58
N LEU A 211 8.56 -7.18 -16.12
CA LEU A 211 7.10 -7.33 -16.19
C LEU A 211 6.59 -8.45 -17.11
N ARG A 212 7.45 -9.01 -18.00
CA ARG A 212 7.12 -10.21 -18.79
C ARG A 212 7.17 -11.50 -17.97
N ARG A 213 7.89 -11.50 -16.83
CA ARG A 213 8.00 -12.69 -15.99
C ARG A 213 6.62 -13.10 -15.46
N PRO A 214 6.34 -14.41 -15.39
CA PRO A 214 5.02 -14.92 -14.97
C PRO A 214 4.57 -14.39 -13.62
N LYS A 215 5.47 -14.34 -12.62
CA LYS A 215 5.22 -13.79 -11.28
C LYS A 215 4.80 -12.32 -11.34
N MET A 216 5.52 -11.49 -12.10
CA MET A 216 5.25 -10.07 -12.19
C MET A 216 3.93 -9.78 -12.92
N LEU A 217 3.68 -10.49 -14.01
CA LEU A 217 2.39 -10.42 -14.72
C LEU A 217 1.23 -10.86 -13.83
N LYS A 218 1.39 -11.95 -13.07
CA LYS A 218 0.40 -12.40 -12.08
C LYS A 218 0.10 -11.30 -11.06
N ASN A 219 1.12 -10.61 -10.54
CA ASN A 219 0.95 -9.54 -9.58
C ASN A 219 0.11 -8.39 -10.14
N LEU A 220 0.36 -7.97 -11.40
CA LEU A 220 -0.46 -6.95 -12.07
C LEU A 220 -1.91 -7.42 -12.28
N LEU A 221 -2.11 -8.69 -12.62
CA LEU A 221 -3.46 -9.26 -12.76
C LEU A 221 -4.20 -9.33 -11.43
N VAL A 222 -3.52 -9.70 -10.34
CA VAL A 222 -4.08 -9.66 -8.99
C VAL A 222 -4.49 -8.22 -8.63
N ARG A 223 -3.60 -7.23 -8.83
CA ARG A 223 -3.91 -5.82 -8.60
C ARG A 223 -5.15 -5.36 -9.37
N HIS A 224 -5.21 -5.68 -10.67
CA HIS A 224 -6.36 -5.34 -11.51
C HIS A 224 -7.67 -5.93 -10.97
N ARG A 225 -7.66 -7.24 -10.62
CA ARG A 225 -8.84 -7.92 -10.09
C ARG A 225 -9.25 -7.38 -8.71
N THR A 226 -8.27 -7.09 -7.85
CA THR A 226 -8.50 -6.49 -6.54
C THR A 226 -9.20 -5.13 -6.67
N THR A 227 -8.67 -4.26 -7.53
CA THR A 227 -9.28 -2.95 -7.79
C THR A 227 -10.71 -3.09 -8.34
N LYS A 228 -10.93 -4.05 -9.27
CA LYS A 228 -12.27 -4.32 -9.78
C LYS A 228 -13.22 -4.83 -8.69
N ALA A 229 -12.80 -5.78 -7.88
CA ALA A 229 -13.62 -6.33 -6.79
C ALA A 229 -14.02 -5.25 -5.76
N ILE A 230 -13.11 -4.31 -5.47
CA ILE A 230 -13.38 -3.17 -4.59
C ILE A 230 -14.43 -2.24 -5.21
N ARG A 231 -14.29 -1.88 -6.50
CA ARG A 231 -15.28 -1.06 -7.20
C ARG A 231 -16.64 -1.72 -7.23
N ASP A 232 -16.71 -3.00 -7.62
CA ASP A 232 -17.96 -3.76 -7.66
C ASP A 232 -18.62 -3.83 -6.27
N TYR A 233 -17.82 -3.90 -5.19
CA TYR A 233 -18.34 -3.88 -3.83
C TYR A 233 -18.93 -2.53 -3.46
N PHE A 234 -18.20 -1.44 -3.64
CA PHE A 234 -18.69 -0.10 -3.28
C PHE A 234 -19.87 0.35 -4.13
N ASP A 235 -19.90 0.00 -5.43
CA ASP A 235 -21.06 0.20 -6.29
C ASP A 235 -22.28 -0.52 -5.72
N SER A 236 -22.16 -1.79 -5.30
CA SER A 236 -23.24 -2.54 -4.67
C SER A 236 -23.72 -1.99 -3.32
N GLN A 237 -22.92 -1.13 -2.69
CA GLN A 237 -23.24 -0.41 -1.46
C GLN A 237 -23.69 1.04 -1.72
N GLU A 238 -23.93 1.40 -2.99
CA GLU A 238 -24.38 2.73 -3.44
C GLU A 238 -23.37 3.85 -3.17
N PHE A 239 -22.05 3.55 -3.14
CA PHE A 239 -21.01 4.54 -3.07
C PHE A 239 -20.71 5.12 -4.46
N ILE A 240 -20.44 6.41 -4.51
CA ILE A 240 -20.10 7.15 -5.74
C ILE A 240 -18.58 7.30 -5.82
N GLU A 241 -17.96 6.85 -6.92
CA GLU A 241 -16.53 7.11 -7.17
C GLU A 241 -16.37 8.55 -7.68
N VAL A 242 -15.68 9.40 -6.90
CA VAL A 242 -15.46 10.81 -7.26
C VAL A 242 -13.96 11.10 -7.25
N GLU A 243 -13.45 11.61 -8.37
CA GLU A 243 -12.06 12.07 -8.46
C GLU A 243 -11.86 13.41 -7.75
N THR A 244 -10.76 13.53 -7.02
CA THR A 244 -10.36 14.76 -6.33
C THR A 244 -9.08 15.33 -6.94
N PRO A 245 -8.81 16.64 -6.83
CA PRO A 245 -7.63 17.24 -7.41
C PRO A 245 -6.32 16.64 -6.91
N ALA A 246 -5.41 16.30 -7.82
CA ALA A 246 -4.03 15.94 -7.50
C ALA A 246 -3.18 17.17 -7.17
N LEU A 247 -3.46 18.33 -7.83
CA LEU A 247 -2.83 19.61 -7.57
C LEU A 247 -3.71 20.41 -6.60
N PHE A 248 -3.16 20.71 -5.43
CA PHE A 248 -3.89 21.40 -4.38
C PHE A 248 -2.99 22.44 -3.68
N LYS A 249 -3.47 23.15 -2.71
CA LYS A 249 -2.62 24.02 -1.88
C LYS A 249 -1.84 23.20 -0.86
N SER A 250 -0.73 23.72 -0.38
CA SER A 250 0.05 23.11 0.71
C SER A 250 -0.80 22.96 1.97
N THR A 251 -0.99 21.72 2.40
CA THR A 251 -1.71 21.34 3.62
C THR A 251 -1.02 20.15 4.26
N PRO A 252 0.12 20.37 4.96
CA PRO A 252 0.87 19.26 5.53
C PRO A 252 0.03 18.45 6.51
N GLU A 253 -0.19 17.17 6.15
CA GLU A 253 -1.00 16.20 6.90
C GLU A 253 -0.12 15.13 7.56
N GLY A 254 1.13 15.47 7.91
CA GLY A 254 2.06 14.58 8.61
C GLY A 254 3.26 14.10 7.79
N ALA A 255 3.30 14.37 6.49
CA ALA A 255 4.43 14.10 5.61
C ALA A 255 4.91 15.39 4.91
N ARG A 256 6.13 15.37 4.37
CA ARG A 256 6.57 16.45 3.46
C ARG A 256 5.83 16.34 2.14
N GLU A 257 5.61 17.50 1.50
CA GLU A 257 4.85 17.61 0.26
C GLU A 257 5.77 17.82 -0.94
N TYR A 258 5.35 17.33 -2.10
CA TYR A 258 5.94 17.70 -3.39
C TYR A 258 5.30 19.00 -3.87
N LEU A 259 6.12 20.03 -4.06
CA LEU A 259 5.67 21.34 -4.51
C LEU A 259 5.79 21.47 -6.03
N VAL A 260 4.77 22.01 -6.67
CA VAL A 260 4.70 22.24 -8.11
C VAL A 260 4.55 23.74 -8.35
N PRO A 261 5.57 24.42 -8.94
CA PRO A 261 5.50 25.87 -9.17
C PRO A 261 4.45 26.22 -10.22
N SER A 262 3.72 27.31 -9.98
CA SER A 262 2.73 27.84 -10.93
C SER A 262 3.39 28.75 -11.95
N ARG A 263 3.26 28.46 -13.25
CA ARG A 263 3.69 29.35 -14.32
C ARG A 263 2.83 30.61 -14.42
N ILE A 264 1.56 30.52 -14.07
CA ILE A 264 0.58 31.63 -14.21
C ILE A 264 0.67 32.60 -13.02
N TRP A 265 1.03 32.09 -11.84
CA TRP A 265 1.11 32.85 -10.60
C TRP A 265 2.55 32.82 -10.07
N PRO A 266 3.40 33.81 -10.46
CA PRO A 266 4.81 33.84 -10.04
C PRO A 266 4.96 33.76 -8.51
N GLY A 267 5.88 32.93 -8.03
CA GLY A 267 6.13 32.75 -6.59
C GLY A 267 5.07 31.94 -5.83
N GLN A 268 4.05 31.43 -6.53
CA GLN A 268 3.04 30.56 -5.93
C GLN A 268 3.22 29.10 -6.39
N PHE A 269 2.85 28.16 -5.51
CA PHE A 269 3.03 26.75 -5.73
C PHE A 269 1.73 25.99 -5.44
N TYR A 270 1.48 24.96 -6.23
CA TYR A 270 0.62 23.86 -5.84
C TYR A 270 1.44 22.84 -5.06
N ALA A 271 0.78 22.02 -4.27
CA ALA A 271 1.33 20.78 -3.71
C ALA A 271 0.64 19.57 -4.35
N LEU A 272 1.36 18.46 -4.49
CA LEU A 272 0.72 17.18 -4.83
C LEU A 272 -0.01 16.63 -3.61
N SER A 273 -1.24 16.13 -3.81
CA SER A 273 -2.11 15.68 -2.74
C SER A 273 -1.52 14.50 -1.96
N GLN A 274 -1.42 14.62 -0.64
CA GLN A 274 -1.01 13.54 0.26
C GLN A 274 -2.13 12.50 0.49
N SER A 275 -3.38 12.97 0.45
CA SER A 275 -4.61 12.20 0.53
C SER A 275 -5.80 13.07 0.13
N PRO A 276 -6.96 12.51 -0.26
CA PRO A 276 -8.20 13.26 -0.52
C PRO A 276 -8.90 13.81 0.73
N GLN A 277 -8.27 13.78 1.91
CA GLN A 277 -8.93 13.96 3.21
C GLN A 277 -9.85 15.18 3.30
N GLN A 278 -9.40 16.35 2.89
CA GLN A 278 -10.23 17.55 3.01
C GLN A 278 -11.36 17.57 1.99
N PHE A 279 -11.12 17.08 0.78
CA PHE A 279 -12.13 17.02 -0.28
C PHE A 279 -13.24 16.02 0.04
N LYS A 280 -12.91 14.84 0.58
CA LYS A 280 -13.93 13.86 0.93
C LYS A 280 -14.87 14.36 2.03
N GLN A 281 -14.34 15.11 3.01
CA GLN A 281 -15.19 15.77 4.03
C GLN A 281 -16.07 16.86 3.42
N ILE A 282 -15.57 17.62 2.45
CA ILE A 282 -16.37 18.61 1.70
C ILE A 282 -17.44 17.92 0.86
N LEU A 283 -17.17 16.76 0.27
CA LEU A 283 -18.18 15.97 -0.45
C LEU A 283 -19.34 15.53 0.47
N MET A 284 -19.07 15.27 1.75
CA MET A 284 -20.12 15.01 2.74
C MET A 284 -20.99 16.26 2.95
N VAL A 285 -20.37 17.44 3.09
CA VAL A 285 -21.11 18.73 3.15
C VAL A 285 -21.89 18.98 1.87
N ALA A 286 -21.38 18.58 0.71
CA ALA A 286 -22.04 18.69 -0.56
C ALA A 286 -23.21 17.71 -0.76
N GLY A 287 -23.46 16.81 0.20
CA GLY A 287 -24.59 15.87 0.13
C GLY A 287 -24.33 14.62 -0.73
N VAL A 288 -23.07 14.29 -1.01
CA VAL A 288 -22.72 13.05 -1.74
C VAL A 288 -23.02 11.81 -0.89
N GLU A 289 -23.00 11.94 0.42
CA GLU A 289 -23.28 10.95 1.47
C GLU A 289 -22.35 9.74 1.48
N LYS A 290 -22.07 9.09 0.36
CA LYS A 290 -21.25 7.88 0.23
C LYS A 290 -20.23 8.06 -0.89
N TYR A 291 -18.99 8.32 -0.53
CA TYR A 291 -17.88 8.57 -1.46
C TYR A 291 -16.83 7.49 -1.36
N PHE A 292 -16.26 7.09 -2.50
CA PHE A 292 -14.97 6.41 -2.55
C PHE A 292 -14.13 6.89 -3.73
N GLN A 293 -12.82 6.60 -3.68
CA GLN A 293 -11.89 6.85 -4.78
C GLN A 293 -10.70 5.88 -4.71
N ILE A 294 -10.27 5.39 -5.87
CA ILE A 294 -8.96 4.75 -6.01
C ILE A 294 -7.93 5.87 -6.26
N ALA A 295 -7.48 6.49 -5.16
CA ALA A 295 -6.74 7.74 -5.17
C ALA A 295 -5.23 7.55 -5.34
N ARG A 296 -4.59 8.35 -6.21
CA ARG A 296 -3.14 8.48 -6.25
C ARG A 296 -2.69 9.51 -5.22
N CYS A 297 -1.77 9.11 -4.34
CA CYS A 297 -1.27 9.93 -3.24
C CYS A 297 0.25 10.09 -3.34
N PHE A 298 0.77 11.22 -2.84
CA PHE A 298 2.18 11.60 -2.95
C PHE A 298 2.71 12.05 -1.60
N ARG A 299 3.81 11.45 -1.13
CA ARG A 299 4.46 11.82 0.14
C ARG A 299 5.96 11.76 -0.01
N ASP A 300 6.65 12.84 0.36
CA ASP A 300 8.11 12.90 0.39
C ASP A 300 8.61 12.37 1.74
N GLU A 301 8.70 11.05 1.83
CA GLU A 301 9.12 10.31 3.02
C GLU A 301 10.28 9.35 2.70
N ASP A 302 10.93 8.84 3.74
CA ASP A 302 11.94 7.80 3.59
C ASP A 302 11.33 6.54 2.97
N LEU A 303 11.88 6.11 1.84
CA LEU A 303 11.39 4.96 1.10
C LEU A 303 11.85 3.64 1.75
N ARG A 304 10.93 2.67 1.78
CA ARG A 304 11.15 1.33 2.34
C ARG A 304 10.51 0.28 1.44
N ALA A 305 10.62 -0.98 1.82
CA ALA A 305 9.95 -2.07 1.09
C ALA A 305 8.42 -1.89 1.03
N ASP A 306 7.83 -1.26 2.04
CA ASP A 306 6.39 -1.01 2.18
C ASP A 306 5.98 0.45 1.96
N ARG A 307 6.90 1.31 1.45
CA ARG A 307 6.66 2.75 1.20
C ARG A 307 7.23 3.21 -0.13
N GLN A 308 6.42 3.94 -0.88
CA GLN A 308 6.78 4.64 -2.11
C GLN A 308 6.35 6.11 -2.02
N MET A 309 7.07 7.00 -2.72
CA MET A 309 6.76 8.43 -2.78
C MET A 309 5.43 8.71 -3.47
N GLU A 310 5.02 7.85 -4.36
CA GLU A 310 3.71 7.82 -5.00
C GLU A 310 3.08 6.44 -4.85
N PHE A 311 1.88 6.38 -4.32
CA PHE A 311 1.19 5.15 -3.98
C PHE A 311 -0.31 5.29 -4.19
N THR A 312 -1.05 4.20 -4.08
CA THR A 312 -2.49 4.20 -4.31
C THR A 312 -3.25 3.84 -3.03
N GLN A 313 -4.27 4.63 -2.71
CA GLN A 313 -5.22 4.35 -1.63
C GLN A 313 -6.60 4.01 -2.19
N VAL A 314 -7.31 3.14 -1.47
CA VAL A 314 -8.76 3.08 -1.52
C VAL A 314 -9.25 4.03 -0.44
N ASP A 315 -9.70 5.20 -0.84
CA ASP A 315 -10.15 6.26 0.06
C ASP A 315 -11.67 6.31 0.10
N VAL A 316 -12.24 6.37 1.31
CA VAL A 316 -13.69 6.24 1.52
C VAL A 316 -14.14 7.19 2.60
N GLU A 317 -15.32 7.80 2.42
CA GLU A 317 -16.00 8.60 3.44
C GLU A 317 -17.51 8.44 3.30
N ALA A 318 -18.23 8.39 4.43
CA ALA A 318 -19.68 8.33 4.42
C ALA A 318 -20.29 9.18 5.53
N SER A 319 -21.49 9.71 5.26
CA SER A 319 -22.30 10.49 6.20
C SER A 319 -23.21 9.59 7.03
N PHE A 320 -23.60 10.07 8.22
CA PHE A 320 -24.57 9.44 9.11
C PHE A 320 -24.20 8.02 9.56
N ILE A 321 -22.90 7.76 9.73
CA ILE A 321 -22.35 6.46 10.12
C ILE A 321 -21.68 6.49 11.49
N THR A 322 -21.65 5.32 12.13
CA THR A 322 -20.92 5.01 13.35
C THR A 322 -19.64 4.23 13.06
N ARG A 323 -18.81 3.99 14.09
CA ARG A 323 -17.65 3.10 13.95
C ARG A 323 -18.04 1.67 13.55
N GLU A 324 -19.15 1.16 14.09
CA GLU A 324 -19.61 -0.20 13.76
C GLU A 324 -20.06 -0.32 12.29
N ASP A 325 -20.69 0.73 11.74
CA ASP A 325 -21.04 0.76 10.32
C ASP A 325 -19.78 0.71 9.44
N VAL A 326 -18.72 1.43 9.83
CA VAL A 326 -17.41 1.38 9.15
C VAL A 326 -16.84 -0.04 9.23
N TYR A 327 -16.81 -0.66 10.40
CA TYR A 327 -16.27 -2.01 10.54
C TYR A 327 -17.03 -3.01 9.65
N ASN A 328 -18.35 -3.00 9.70
CA ASN A 328 -19.18 -3.89 8.90
C ASN A 328 -18.97 -3.69 7.39
N LEU A 329 -18.91 -2.44 6.94
CA LEU A 329 -18.67 -2.10 5.53
C LEU A 329 -17.33 -2.65 5.04
N PHE A 330 -16.27 -2.44 5.79
CA PHE A 330 -14.93 -2.81 5.35
C PHE A 330 -14.61 -4.29 5.59
N GLU A 331 -15.18 -4.93 6.60
CA GLU A 331 -15.14 -6.39 6.74
C GLU A 331 -15.81 -7.05 5.54
N GLY A 332 -16.94 -6.52 5.06
CA GLY A 332 -17.61 -6.95 3.83
C GLY A 332 -16.73 -6.81 2.58
N MET A 333 -16.07 -5.65 2.42
CA MET A 333 -15.12 -5.41 1.32
C MET A 333 -13.95 -6.40 1.35
N LEU A 334 -13.31 -6.56 2.50
CA LEU A 334 -12.17 -7.46 2.67
C LEU A 334 -12.57 -8.92 2.43
N LYS A 335 -13.73 -9.34 2.96
CA LYS A 335 -14.29 -10.68 2.71
C LYS A 335 -14.48 -10.94 1.21
N LYS A 336 -15.07 -9.97 0.48
CA LYS A 336 -15.25 -10.08 -0.97
C LYS A 336 -13.90 -10.17 -1.70
N VAL A 337 -12.94 -9.32 -1.36
CA VAL A 337 -11.61 -9.29 -2.01
C VAL A 337 -10.89 -10.62 -1.78
N TRP A 338 -10.82 -11.14 -0.54
CA TRP A 338 -10.15 -12.42 -0.24
C TRP A 338 -10.86 -13.60 -0.90
N LYS A 339 -12.20 -13.55 -0.97
CA LYS A 339 -12.97 -14.59 -1.69
C LYS A 339 -12.68 -14.57 -3.18
N ASP A 340 -12.75 -13.42 -3.82
CA ASP A 340 -12.62 -13.30 -5.28
C ASP A 340 -11.19 -13.57 -5.77
N ILE A 341 -10.18 -13.23 -4.98
CA ILE A 341 -8.77 -13.32 -5.39
C ILE A 341 -8.10 -14.61 -4.95
N LEU A 342 -8.34 -15.05 -3.70
CA LEU A 342 -7.68 -16.21 -3.10
C LEU A 342 -8.62 -17.40 -2.87
N ASN A 343 -9.92 -17.23 -3.10
CA ASN A 343 -11.00 -18.17 -2.72
C ASN A 343 -10.99 -18.49 -1.21
N VAL A 344 -10.67 -17.51 -0.37
CA VAL A 344 -10.66 -17.61 1.09
C VAL A 344 -11.89 -16.93 1.67
N ASP A 345 -12.62 -17.62 2.55
CA ASP A 345 -13.71 -17.05 3.33
C ASP A 345 -13.17 -16.53 4.66
N LEU A 346 -13.20 -15.20 4.84
CA LEU A 346 -12.76 -14.57 6.09
C LEU A 346 -13.87 -14.66 7.14
N PRO A 347 -13.55 -15.10 8.37
CA PRO A 347 -14.50 -15.04 9.48
C PRO A 347 -14.72 -13.59 9.91
N THR A 348 -15.96 -13.20 10.10
CA THR A 348 -16.37 -11.89 10.64
C THR A 348 -17.29 -12.09 11.86
N PRO A 349 -17.36 -11.17 12.81
CA PRO A 349 -16.62 -9.90 12.89
C PRO A 349 -15.14 -10.09 13.24
N PHE A 350 -14.28 -9.14 12.82
CA PHE A 350 -12.87 -9.13 13.23
C PHE A 350 -12.73 -8.72 14.69
N LEU A 351 -11.63 -9.11 15.33
CA LEU A 351 -11.32 -8.70 16.71
C LEU A 351 -11.19 -7.17 16.80
N ARG A 352 -11.85 -6.56 17.81
CA ARG A 352 -11.63 -5.17 18.22
C ARG A 352 -10.66 -5.17 19.38
N LEU A 353 -9.46 -4.64 19.18
CA LEU A 353 -8.40 -4.58 20.18
C LEU A 353 -8.13 -3.13 20.54
N PRO A 354 -8.39 -2.69 21.80
CA PRO A 354 -8.02 -1.36 22.22
C PRO A 354 -6.53 -1.09 22.06
N PHE A 355 -6.16 0.13 21.66
CA PHE A 355 -4.75 0.53 21.47
C PHE A 355 -3.89 0.23 22.69
N ILE A 356 -4.42 0.52 23.89
CA ILE A 356 -3.68 0.26 25.14
C ILE A 356 -3.37 -1.22 25.33
N ASP A 357 -4.30 -2.12 24.93
CA ASP A 357 -4.11 -3.57 25.02
C ASP A 357 -3.12 -4.07 23.93
N ALA A 358 -3.20 -3.52 22.71
CA ALA A 358 -2.24 -3.81 21.66
C ALA A 358 -0.81 -3.46 22.11
N MET A 359 -0.61 -2.28 22.67
CA MET A 359 0.67 -1.84 23.20
C MET A 359 1.11 -2.65 24.41
N ASN A 360 0.23 -2.94 25.35
CA ASN A 360 0.57 -3.70 26.55
C ASN A 360 0.94 -5.15 26.28
N ARG A 361 0.22 -5.81 25.36
CA ARG A 361 0.39 -7.24 25.06
C ARG A 361 1.41 -7.52 23.97
N PHE A 362 1.55 -6.64 23.00
CA PHE A 362 2.37 -6.88 21.79
C PHE A 362 3.47 -5.84 21.57
N GLY A 363 3.42 -4.72 22.28
CA GLY A 363 4.40 -3.64 22.20
C GLY A 363 4.30 -2.80 20.92
N VAL A 364 3.25 -2.98 20.13
CA VAL A 364 2.99 -2.26 18.86
C VAL A 364 1.49 -2.06 18.64
N ASP A 365 1.14 -1.03 17.89
CA ASP A 365 -0.22 -0.68 17.48
C ASP A 365 -0.77 -1.54 16.31
N LYS A 366 0.05 -2.39 15.71
CA LYS A 366 -0.27 -3.30 14.60
C LYS A 366 0.30 -4.69 14.86
N PRO A 367 -0.26 -5.45 15.82
CA PRO A 367 0.31 -6.72 16.21
C PRO A 367 0.13 -7.82 15.17
N ASP A 368 1.16 -8.67 15.03
CA ASP A 368 1.00 -9.97 14.38
C ASP A 368 0.43 -10.96 15.39
N MET A 369 -0.82 -11.38 15.14
CA MET A 369 -1.58 -12.28 16.00
C MET A 369 -1.41 -13.77 15.63
N ARG A 370 -0.58 -14.10 14.64
CA ARG A 370 -0.34 -15.50 14.22
C ARG A 370 0.48 -16.31 15.22
N PHE A 371 1.09 -15.64 16.16
CA PHE A 371 1.88 -16.27 17.23
C PHE A 371 1.73 -15.50 18.54
N GLY A 372 1.94 -16.19 19.66
CA GLY A 372 1.90 -15.65 21.00
C GLY A 372 3.10 -14.73 21.33
N LEU A 373 3.85 -15.05 22.38
CA LEU A 373 4.96 -14.27 22.94
C LEU A 373 4.47 -12.91 23.47
N GLU A 374 3.34 -12.92 24.20
CA GLU A 374 2.75 -11.70 24.74
C GLU A 374 3.59 -11.10 25.86
N LEU A 375 3.66 -9.79 25.89
CA LEU A 375 4.30 -9.02 26.93
C LEU A 375 3.43 -9.02 28.19
N SER A 376 4.08 -9.05 29.37
CA SER A 376 3.44 -8.87 30.68
C SER A 376 4.13 -7.77 31.47
N ASP A 377 3.37 -7.04 32.27
CA ASP A 377 3.87 -5.98 33.13
C ASP A 377 4.20 -6.51 34.53
N PHE A 378 5.45 -6.30 34.96
CA PHE A 378 5.98 -6.72 36.26
C PHE A 378 6.37 -5.51 37.13
N SER A 379 5.91 -4.30 36.83
CA SER A 379 6.28 -3.09 37.57
C SER A 379 5.94 -3.21 39.05
N ALA A 380 4.76 -3.75 39.38
CA ALA A 380 4.36 -3.97 40.76
C ALA A 380 5.27 -5.00 41.48
N THR A 381 5.65 -6.09 40.79
CA THR A 381 6.53 -7.15 41.29
C THR A 381 7.91 -6.61 41.65
N PHE A 382 8.48 -5.73 40.82
CA PHE A 382 9.83 -5.21 40.98
C PHE A 382 9.93 -3.86 41.69
N LYS A 383 8.81 -3.32 42.23
CA LYS A 383 8.78 -2.03 42.92
C LYS A 383 9.75 -1.95 44.09
N SER A 384 9.92 -3.06 44.82
CA SER A 384 10.80 -3.17 45.99
C SER A 384 11.98 -4.10 45.74
N SER A 385 12.35 -4.37 44.50
CA SER A 385 13.39 -5.30 44.12
C SER A 385 14.77 -4.86 44.59
N SER A 386 15.62 -5.82 44.90
CA SER A 386 17.05 -5.60 45.17
C SER A 386 17.83 -5.25 43.88
N PHE A 387 17.26 -5.51 42.70
CA PHE A 387 17.84 -5.10 41.43
C PHE A 387 17.59 -3.61 41.18
N LYS A 388 18.58 -2.79 41.51
CA LYS A 388 18.48 -1.32 41.51
C LYS A 388 17.99 -0.71 40.21
N VAL A 389 18.35 -1.31 39.06
CA VAL A 389 17.89 -0.81 37.74
C VAL A 389 16.38 -0.90 37.63
N PHE A 390 15.77 -2.01 38.01
CA PHE A 390 14.31 -2.18 37.94
C PHE A 390 13.61 -1.32 39.00
N GLN A 391 14.10 -1.35 40.24
CA GLN A 391 13.56 -0.52 41.31
C GLN A 391 13.53 0.98 40.96
N SER A 392 14.68 1.51 40.50
CA SER A 392 14.78 2.92 40.15
C SER A 392 13.91 3.30 38.92
N THR A 393 13.79 2.40 37.94
CA THR A 393 12.89 2.64 36.78
C THR A 393 11.45 2.82 37.26
N VAL A 394 10.95 1.92 38.11
CA VAL A 394 9.59 1.99 38.65
C VAL A 394 9.41 3.23 39.54
N ALA A 395 10.40 3.54 40.39
CA ALA A 395 10.35 4.72 41.26
C ALA A 395 10.27 6.04 40.47
N ASN A 396 10.83 6.08 39.25
CA ASN A 396 10.79 7.23 38.34
C ASN A 396 9.58 7.19 37.35
N GLY A 397 8.56 6.36 37.63
CA GLY A 397 7.33 6.29 36.81
C GLY A 397 7.45 5.47 35.53
N GLY A 398 8.57 4.76 35.34
CA GLY A 398 8.72 3.79 34.24
C GLY A 398 8.11 2.43 34.58
N VAL A 399 8.16 1.50 33.61
CA VAL A 399 7.61 0.15 33.72
C VAL A 399 8.67 -0.93 33.52
N ILE A 400 8.39 -2.11 34.07
CA ILE A 400 9.14 -3.33 33.83
C ILE A 400 8.25 -4.29 33.05
N LYS A 401 8.54 -4.49 31.79
CA LYS A 401 7.83 -5.45 30.94
C LYS A 401 8.72 -6.63 30.62
N ALA A 402 8.13 -7.80 30.43
CA ALA A 402 8.83 -9.01 30.01
C ALA A 402 7.96 -9.89 29.13
N PHE A 403 8.59 -10.73 28.32
CA PHE A 403 7.94 -11.84 27.63
C PHE A 403 8.84 -13.08 27.60
N ASN A 404 8.23 -14.24 27.48
CA ASN A 404 8.93 -15.53 27.40
C ASN A 404 8.97 -16.01 25.94
N ALA A 405 10.19 -16.16 25.39
CA ALA A 405 10.41 -16.84 24.11
C ALA A 405 10.66 -18.33 24.39
N LYS A 406 9.56 -19.08 24.40
CA LYS A 406 9.54 -20.51 24.73
C LYS A 406 10.44 -21.33 23.83
N GLY A 407 11.33 -22.11 24.45
CA GLY A 407 12.23 -23.01 23.75
C GLY A 407 13.43 -22.33 23.06
N LEU A 408 13.71 -21.03 23.29
CA LEU A 408 14.78 -20.28 22.62
C LEU A 408 16.04 -20.12 23.48
N SER A 409 16.25 -20.91 24.56
CA SER A 409 17.45 -20.81 25.38
C SER A 409 18.74 -21.12 24.60
N ASP A 410 18.64 -21.91 23.51
CA ASP A 410 19.71 -22.26 22.57
C ASP A 410 20.16 -21.10 21.66
N ILE A 411 19.65 -19.88 21.88
CA ILE A 411 20.05 -18.68 21.15
C ILE A 411 21.58 -18.47 21.28
N THR A 412 22.26 -18.28 20.16
CA THR A 412 23.69 -18.03 20.11
C THR A 412 24.06 -16.64 20.64
N GLN A 413 25.32 -16.45 21.05
CA GLN A 413 25.81 -15.14 21.51
C GLN A 413 25.69 -14.06 20.40
N GLY A 414 25.93 -14.44 19.15
CA GLY A 414 25.77 -13.51 18.00
C GLY A 414 24.33 -13.06 17.78
N GLU A 415 23.37 -13.99 17.84
CA GLU A 415 21.93 -13.68 17.71
C GLU A 415 21.45 -12.84 18.89
N LEU A 416 21.89 -13.17 20.12
CA LEU A 416 21.54 -12.39 21.31
C LEU A 416 22.08 -10.96 21.23
N LYS A 417 23.32 -10.80 20.76
CA LYS A 417 23.91 -9.49 20.52
C LYS A 417 23.10 -8.73 19.46
N GLY A 418 22.65 -9.40 18.38
CA GLY A 418 21.78 -8.79 17.36
C GLY A 418 20.49 -8.24 17.96
N LEU A 419 19.82 -9.01 18.86
CA LEU A 419 18.63 -8.52 19.58
C LEU A 419 18.95 -7.34 20.50
N GLU A 420 20.11 -7.37 21.18
CA GLU A 420 20.55 -6.25 22.03
C GLU A 420 20.84 -4.99 21.20
N ASP A 421 21.51 -5.11 20.06
CA ASP A 421 21.81 -3.98 19.17
C ASP A 421 20.52 -3.35 18.63
N ILE A 422 19.52 -4.16 18.31
CA ILE A 422 18.16 -3.71 17.96
C ILE A 422 17.53 -2.95 19.13
N ALA A 423 17.57 -3.51 20.34
CA ALA A 423 17.05 -2.82 21.52
C ALA A 423 17.76 -1.48 21.75
N LYS A 424 19.08 -1.42 21.57
CA LYS A 424 19.88 -0.18 21.69
C LYS A 424 19.50 0.85 20.63
N SER A 425 19.24 0.44 19.39
CA SER A 425 18.79 1.36 18.34
C SER A 425 17.45 2.03 18.66
N LEU A 426 16.64 1.40 19.52
CA LEU A 426 15.39 1.94 20.07
C LEU A 426 15.61 2.70 21.40
N GLY A 427 16.87 2.93 21.79
CA GLY A 427 17.28 3.72 22.94
C GLY A 427 17.32 2.95 24.25
N ALA A 428 17.35 1.61 24.22
CA ALA A 428 17.69 0.83 25.42
C ALA A 428 19.17 1.00 25.78
N LYS A 429 19.50 0.91 27.08
CA LYS A 429 20.90 0.85 27.52
C LYS A 429 21.51 -0.55 27.34
N GLY A 430 20.68 -1.58 27.18
CA GLY A 430 20.99 -2.99 26.99
C GLY A 430 19.73 -3.81 26.99
N LEU A 431 19.82 -5.11 26.70
CA LEU A 431 18.69 -6.04 26.74
C LEU A 431 18.90 -7.04 27.88
N ALA A 432 18.14 -6.90 28.97
CA ALA A 432 18.16 -7.84 30.05
C ALA A 432 17.40 -9.12 29.68
N PHE A 433 17.99 -10.27 30.06
CA PHE A 433 17.37 -11.57 29.77
C PHE A 433 17.70 -12.61 30.85
N ILE A 434 16.94 -13.70 30.89
CA ILE A 434 17.18 -14.89 31.71
C ILE A 434 17.02 -16.12 30.81
N LYS A 435 18.03 -16.96 30.72
CA LYS A 435 17.93 -18.30 30.13
C LYS A 435 17.60 -19.33 31.20
N VAL A 436 16.77 -20.31 30.85
CA VAL A 436 16.47 -21.46 31.71
C VAL A 436 17.04 -22.72 31.07
N GLU A 437 18.03 -23.31 31.69
CA GLU A 437 18.75 -24.49 31.18
C GLU A 437 19.01 -25.49 32.29
N GLY A 438 18.50 -26.72 32.15
CA GLY A 438 18.60 -27.76 33.16
C GLY A 438 17.84 -27.44 34.46
N GLY A 439 16.75 -26.65 34.33
CA GLY A 439 15.97 -26.18 35.49
C GLY A 439 16.60 -24.98 36.22
N GLU A 440 17.79 -24.53 35.82
CA GLU A 440 18.46 -23.39 36.42
C GLU A 440 18.28 -22.09 35.61
N TRP A 441 18.14 -20.99 36.33
CA TRP A 441 18.07 -19.65 35.74
C TRP A 441 19.46 -19.05 35.59
N LYS A 442 19.91 -18.86 34.36
CA LYS A 442 21.22 -18.33 33.99
C LYS A 442 21.15 -16.90 33.52
N SER A 443 21.57 -15.96 34.36
CA SER A 443 21.72 -14.55 34.01
C SER A 443 22.47 -13.80 35.13
N PRO A 444 23.21 -12.72 34.81
CA PRO A 444 23.84 -11.84 35.79
C PRO A 444 22.84 -11.17 36.75
N ILE A 445 21.58 -11.02 36.36
CA ILE A 445 20.54 -10.31 37.13
C ILE A 445 19.82 -11.21 38.14
N VAL A 446 19.82 -12.54 37.94
CA VAL A 446 19.05 -13.50 38.74
C VAL A 446 19.45 -13.48 40.23
N LYS A 447 20.72 -13.22 40.54
CA LYS A 447 21.22 -13.11 41.91
C LYS A 447 20.58 -12.00 42.76
N PHE A 448 19.92 -11.05 42.11
CA PHE A 448 19.21 -9.95 42.77
C PHE A 448 17.73 -10.22 42.95
N PHE A 449 17.21 -11.33 42.38
CA PHE A 449 15.77 -11.61 42.42
C PHE A 449 15.45 -12.47 43.64
N SER A 450 14.44 -12.05 44.38
CA SER A 450 13.83 -12.82 45.46
C SER A 450 13.07 -14.02 44.90
N ASP A 451 12.82 -15.02 45.78
CA ASP A 451 12.02 -16.19 45.37
C ASP A 451 10.57 -15.81 45.02
N ALA A 452 10.00 -14.79 45.64
CA ALA A 452 8.69 -14.26 45.30
C ALA A 452 8.68 -13.65 43.87
N GLU A 453 9.71 -12.89 43.49
CA GLU A 453 9.85 -12.33 42.13
C GLU A 453 10.01 -13.44 41.08
N LYS A 454 10.81 -14.47 41.37
CA LYS A 454 10.95 -15.63 40.49
C LYS A 454 9.64 -16.41 40.34
N ALA A 455 8.92 -16.63 41.44
CA ALA A 455 7.61 -17.31 41.41
C ALA A 455 6.61 -16.53 40.54
N ALA A 456 6.53 -15.20 40.72
CA ALA A 456 5.63 -14.36 39.94
C ALA A 456 5.96 -14.37 38.44
N LEU A 457 7.25 -14.39 38.08
CA LEU A 457 7.69 -14.51 36.68
C LEU A 457 7.32 -15.89 36.12
N THR A 458 7.59 -16.96 36.88
CA THR A 458 7.32 -18.36 36.46
C THR A 458 5.83 -18.56 36.21
N GLU A 459 4.99 -18.10 37.11
CA GLU A 459 3.54 -18.24 37.02
C GLU A 459 2.97 -17.46 35.80
N ARG A 460 3.27 -16.16 35.70
CA ARG A 460 2.67 -15.31 34.67
C ARG A 460 3.20 -15.55 33.28
N LEU A 461 4.47 -15.93 33.12
CA LEU A 461 5.09 -16.21 31.84
C LEU A 461 5.12 -17.70 31.48
N ALA A 462 4.63 -18.57 32.38
CA ALA A 462 4.67 -20.03 32.25
C ALA A 462 6.08 -20.50 31.81
N ILE A 463 7.10 -20.08 32.59
CA ILE A 463 8.51 -20.35 32.30
C ILE A 463 8.81 -21.84 32.52
N ALA A 464 9.49 -22.45 31.56
CA ALA A 464 9.92 -23.84 31.58
C ALA A 464 11.39 -23.95 31.18
N ASP A 465 11.94 -25.15 31.37
CA ASP A 465 13.29 -25.45 30.88
C ASP A 465 13.40 -25.31 29.39
N GLY A 466 14.50 -24.75 28.90
CA GLY A 466 14.68 -24.41 27.48
C GLY A 466 14.20 -23.04 27.08
N ASP A 467 13.60 -22.24 27.95
CA ASP A 467 13.05 -20.91 27.67
C ASP A 467 14.07 -19.78 27.83
N ILE A 468 13.80 -18.65 27.20
CA ILE A 468 14.49 -17.38 27.48
C ILE A 468 13.46 -16.26 27.69
N VAL A 469 13.63 -15.52 28.77
CA VAL A 469 12.80 -14.38 29.14
C VAL A 469 13.57 -13.09 28.85
N PHE A 470 12.95 -12.18 28.06
CA PHE A 470 13.50 -10.86 27.79
C PHE A 470 12.76 -9.77 28.58
N PHE A 471 13.49 -8.73 29.00
CA PHE A 471 12.97 -7.63 29.80
C PHE A 471 13.28 -6.26 29.17
N ALA A 472 12.37 -5.32 29.35
CA ALA A 472 12.64 -3.89 29.18
C ALA A 472 12.24 -3.11 30.44
N ALA A 473 13.14 -2.22 30.86
CA ALA A 473 12.95 -1.29 31.98
C ALA A 473 13.10 0.14 31.44
N ALA A 474 11.99 0.85 31.23
CA ALA A 474 11.98 2.17 30.58
C ALA A 474 10.62 2.87 30.80
N PRO A 475 10.43 4.14 30.36
CA PRO A 475 9.10 4.70 30.17
C PRO A 475 8.22 3.77 29.34
N TRP A 476 6.90 3.77 29.59
CA TRP A 476 5.96 2.78 29.06
C TRP A 476 6.03 2.61 27.55
N GLU A 477 5.95 3.71 26.78
CA GLU A 477 6.01 3.65 25.31
C GLU A 477 7.30 3.03 24.80
N LYS A 478 8.41 3.40 25.44
CA LYS A 478 9.75 2.90 25.08
C LYS A 478 9.93 1.43 25.41
N ALA A 479 9.44 0.98 26.58
CA ALA A 479 9.50 -0.43 26.98
C ALA A 479 8.66 -1.30 26.01
N CYS A 480 7.47 -0.82 25.62
CA CYS A 480 6.63 -1.46 24.62
C CYS A 480 7.34 -1.54 23.25
N ALA A 481 7.88 -0.45 22.74
CA ALA A 481 8.56 -0.41 21.44
C ALA A 481 9.78 -1.37 21.38
N ILE A 482 10.60 -1.39 22.46
CA ILE A 482 11.76 -2.28 22.55
C ILE A 482 11.31 -3.74 22.50
N LEU A 483 10.42 -4.16 23.40
CA LEU A 483 10.01 -5.55 23.47
C LEU A 483 9.12 -5.97 22.30
N GLY A 484 8.30 -5.09 21.76
CA GLY A 484 7.52 -5.35 20.55
C GLY A 484 8.42 -5.72 19.37
N ARG A 485 9.55 -5.03 19.22
CA ARG A 485 10.53 -5.36 18.18
C ARG A 485 11.30 -6.65 18.50
N VAL A 486 11.82 -6.80 19.72
CA VAL A 486 12.53 -8.01 20.14
C VAL A 486 11.62 -9.24 20.00
N ARG A 487 10.32 -9.12 20.29
CA ARG A 487 9.31 -10.17 20.12
C ARG A 487 9.24 -10.68 18.68
N LEU A 488 9.21 -9.77 17.70
CA LEU A 488 9.16 -10.14 16.26
C LEU A 488 10.42 -10.88 15.84
N ASP A 489 11.59 -10.38 16.23
CA ASP A 489 12.87 -11.01 15.88
C ASP A 489 13.08 -12.35 16.60
N ALA A 490 12.65 -12.48 17.86
CA ALA A 490 12.64 -13.75 18.59
C ALA A 490 11.72 -14.78 17.91
N ALA A 491 10.54 -14.36 17.43
CA ALA A 491 9.64 -15.22 16.68
C ALA A 491 10.31 -15.73 15.39
N GLN A 492 11.03 -14.89 14.65
CA GLN A 492 11.78 -15.32 13.46
C GLN A 492 12.88 -16.34 13.78
N LEU A 493 13.57 -16.15 14.91
CA LEU A 493 14.56 -17.11 15.37
C LEU A 493 13.93 -18.48 15.73
N LEU A 494 12.74 -18.47 16.33
CA LEU A 494 11.97 -19.70 16.60
C LEU A 494 11.50 -20.38 15.31
N VAL A 495 11.04 -19.61 14.31
CA VAL A 495 10.67 -20.14 12.99
C VAL A 495 11.88 -20.78 12.32
N LYS A 496 13.03 -20.12 12.31
CA LYS A 496 14.29 -20.66 11.75
C LYS A 496 14.70 -21.98 12.40
N ARG A 497 14.35 -22.20 13.68
CA ARG A 497 14.64 -23.44 14.42
C ARG A 497 13.53 -24.49 14.30
N GLY A 498 12.45 -24.22 13.57
CA GLY A 498 11.29 -25.12 13.47
C GLY A 498 10.50 -25.24 14.78
N LYS A 499 10.70 -24.32 15.75
CA LYS A 499 10.02 -24.31 17.06
C LYS A 499 8.73 -23.47 17.03
N LEU A 500 8.53 -22.67 15.98
CA LEU A 500 7.33 -21.91 15.72
C LEU A 500 6.96 -22.02 14.24
N THR A 501 5.70 -22.22 13.94
CA THR A 501 5.19 -22.22 12.58
C THR A 501 4.27 -21.01 12.37
N ILE A 502 4.66 -20.11 11.47
CA ILE A 502 3.84 -18.98 11.04
C ILE A 502 3.38 -19.28 9.61
N ARG A 503 2.11 -19.61 9.46
CA ARG A 503 1.55 -19.96 8.14
C ARG A 503 1.30 -18.70 7.33
N PRO A 504 1.74 -18.63 6.06
CA PRO A 504 1.49 -17.46 5.18
C PRO A 504 0.01 -17.24 4.89
N ASP A 505 -0.78 -18.32 4.90
CA ASP A 505 -2.22 -18.35 4.62
C ASP A 505 -3.10 -18.19 5.87
N ASP A 506 -2.52 -17.89 7.03
CA ASP A 506 -3.26 -17.59 8.26
C ASP A 506 -3.54 -16.08 8.33
N TRP A 507 -4.75 -15.69 7.98
CA TRP A 507 -5.21 -14.30 7.87
C TRP A 507 -5.81 -13.82 9.18
N LYS A 508 -5.02 -13.20 10.07
CA LYS A 508 -5.45 -12.66 11.35
C LYS A 508 -5.77 -11.16 11.23
N PHE A 509 -6.97 -10.88 10.76
CA PHE A 509 -7.50 -9.52 10.74
C PHE A 509 -7.92 -9.05 12.13
N LEU A 510 -7.68 -7.78 12.44
CA LEU A 510 -8.20 -7.10 13.62
C LEU A 510 -8.35 -5.61 13.36
N TRP A 511 -9.17 -4.99 14.18
CA TRP A 511 -9.24 -3.54 14.31
C TRP A 511 -8.51 -3.13 15.59
N VAL A 512 -7.57 -2.22 15.49
CA VAL A 512 -7.03 -1.51 16.64
C VAL A 512 -7.82 -0.22 16.81
N VAL A 513 -8.35 0.00 18.01
CA VAL A 513 -9.34 1.05 18.30
C VAL A 513 -8.95 1.85 19.52
N ASP A 514 -9.66 2.95 19.78
CA ASP A 514 -9.53 3.78 21.00
C ASP A 514 -8.10 4.30 21.21
N PHE A 515 -7.47 4.78 20.14
CA PHE A 515 -6.18 5.46 20.23
C PHE A 515 -6.27 6.74 21.05
N PRO A 516 -5.18 7.19 21.69
CA PRO A 516 -5.13 8.54 22.23
C PRO A 516 -5.45 9.58 21.13
N LEU A 517 -6.33 10.54 21.42
CA LEU A 517 -6.62 11.61 20.47
C LEU A 517 -5.39 12.49 20.25
N MET A 518 -4.69 12.79 21.35
CA MET A 518 -3.52 13.67 21.39
C MET A 518 -2.34 12.96 22.03
N THR A 519 -1.13 13.26 21.54
CA THR A 519 0.14 12.85 22.15
C THR A 519 0.91 14.11 22.53
N TYR A 520 1.51 14.13 23.71
CA TYR A 520 2.38 15.21 24.10
C TYR A 520 3.78 15.03 23.48
N ASP A 521 4.24 16.01 22.73
CA ASP A 521 5.56 16.04 22.15
C ASP A 521 6.50 16.82 23.08
N GLU A 522 7.45 16.11 23.70
CA GLU A 522 8.39 16.70 24.65
C GLU A 522 9.37 17.67 23.98
N GLU A 523 9.72 17.46 22.69
CA GLU A 523 10.64 18.34 21.97
C GLU A 523 10.02 19.71 21.68
N SER A 524 8.76 19.73 21.24
CA SER A 524 8.03 20.98 20.98
C SER A 524 7.29 21.55 22.17
N GLY A 525 7.19 20.79 23.28
CA GLY A 525 6.51 21.18 24.52
C GLY A 525 4.99 21.37 24.37
N ARG A 526 4.36 20.67 23.41
CA ARG A 526 2.93 20.83 23.10
C ARG A 526 2.25 19.51 22.72
N TYR A 527 0.92 19.54 22.71
CA TYR A 527 0.15 18.44 22.15
C TYR A 527 0.19 18.43 20.63
N VAL A 528 0.25 17.24 20.07
CA VAL A 528 0.10 16.96 18.63
C VAL A 528 -1.00 15.93 18.44
N ALA A 529 -1.72 15.99 17.34
CA ALA A 529 -2.71 14.96 17.02
C ALA A 529 -2.00 13.60 16.81
N THR A 530 -2.53 12.55 17.42
CA THR A 530 -1.93 11.20 17.31
C THR A 530 -1.94 10.72 15.88
N HIS A 531 -3.04 10.92 15.17
CA HIS A 531 -3.18 10.57 13.76
C HIS A 531 -3.55 11.79 12.91
N HIS A 532 -4.75 12.32 13.10
CA HIS A 532 -5.27 13.43 12.31
C HIS A 532 -6.09 14.41 13.16
N PRO A 533 -5.93 15.73 12.99
CA PRO A 533 -6.62 16.73 13.81
C PRO A 533 -8.13 16.81 13.55
N PHE A 534 -8.66 16.11 12.55
CA PHE A 534 -10.11 16.04 12.27
C PHE A 534 -10.79 14.87 12.98
N THR A 535 -10.07 14.07 13.74
CA THR A 535 -10.62 12.93 14.49
C THR A 535 -11.51 13.43 15.64
N SER A 536 -12.73 12.91 15.72
CA SER A 536 -13.65 13.18 16.84
C SER A 536 -13.18 12.49 18.12
N PRO A 537 -13.25 13.16 19.28
CA PRO A 537 -13.07 12.48 20.56
C PRO A 537 -14.18 11.44 20.78
N VAL A 538 -13.90 10.44 21.58
CA VAL A 538 -14.94 9.58 22.16
C VAL A 538 -15.84 10.47 23.03
N PRO A 539 -17.17 10.41 22.89
CA PRO A 539 -18.09 11.37 23.54
C PRO A 539 -17.88 11.49 25.06
N GLU A 540 -17.65 10.37 25.73
CA GLU A 540 -17.46 10.32 27.21
C GLU A 540 -16.16 11.01 27.63
N ASP A 541 -15.17 11.08 26.76
CA ASP A 541 -13.86 11.66 27.06
C ASP A 541 -13.75 13.13 26.65
N ALA A 542 -14.69 13.66 25.86
CA ALA A 542 -14.65 15.03 25.34
C ALA A 542 -14.57 16.11 26.45
N GLN A 543 -15.10 15.83 27.64
CA GLN A 543 -15.00 16.69 28.81
C GLN A 543 -13.56 16.93 29.30
N TYR A 544 -12.62 16.06 28.96
CA TYR A 544 -11.21 16.17 29.38
C TYR A 544 -10.33 16.93 28.39
N LEU A 545 -10.85 17.41 27.27
CA LEU A 545 -10.08 18.14 26.26
C LEU A 545 -9.33 19.35 26.81
N ASP A 546 -9.92 20.06 27.81
CA ASP A 546 -9.30 21.24 28.42
C ASP A 546 -8.40 20.89 29.61
N SER A 547 -8.77 19.88 30.38
CA SER A 547 -8.11 19.58 31.65
C SER A 547 -6.99 18.54 31.53
N ASP A 548 -7.18 17.52 30.68
CA ASP A 548 -6.24 16.43 30.50
C ASP A 548 -6.35 15.83 29.08
N PRO A 549 -5.83 16.50 28.04
CA PRO A 549 -5.91 16.01 26.65
C PRO A 549 -5.29 14.64 26.44
N LYS A 550 -4.33 14.20 27.28
CA LYS A 550 -3.72 12.86 27.21
C LYS A 550 -4.71 11.74 27.47
N ARG A 551 -5.73 12.01 28.27
CA ARG A 551 -6.75 11.03 28.66
C ARG A 551 -7.79 10.81 27.57
N VAL A 552 -7.91 11.74 26.63
CA VAL A 552 -8.97 11.72 25.62
C VAL A 552 -8.65 10.67 24.57
N ARG A 553 -9.53 9.68 24.42
CA ARG A 553 -9.49 8.73 23.31
C ARG A 553 -10.12 9.34 22.07
N GLY A 554 -9.55 9.06 20.90
CA GLY A 554 -10.12 9.39 19.60
C GLY A 554 -11.01 8.26 19.07
N GLN A 555 -12.04 8.61 18.32
CA GLN A 555 -12.83 7.65 17.54
C GLN A 555 -12.06 7.17 16.31
N HIS A 556 -10.79 6.84 16.51
CA HIS A 556 -9.85 6.34 15.52
C HIS A 556 -9.88 4.81 15.46
N TYR A 557 -9.60 4.26 14.30
CA TYR A 557 -9.51 2.82 14.07
C TYR A 557 -8.55 2.51 12.94
N ASP A 558 -7.71 1.47 13.14
CA ASP A 558 -6.81 0.92 12.14
C ASP A 558 -7.17 -0.53 11.83
N ALA A 559 -7.30 -0.86 10.55
CA ALA A 559 -7.40 -2.22 10.07
C ALA A 559 -6.01 -2.83 9.98
N VAL A 560 -5.76 -3.88 10.74
CA VAL A 560 -4.46 -4.55 10.83
C VAL A 560 -4.58 -5.99 10.34
N LEU A 561 -3.59 -6.44 9.59
CA LEU A 561 -3.43 -7.82 9.16
C LEU A 561 -2.00 -8.29 9.34
N ASN A 562 -1.80 -9.33 10.16
CA ASN A 562 -0.50 -10.01 10.28
C ASN A 562 0.69 -9.08 10.56
N GLY A 563 0.51 -8.09 11.41
CA GLY A 563 1.57 -7.12 11.76
C GLY A 563 1.68 -5.92 10.83
N MET A 564 0.79 -5.79 9.86
CA MET A 564 0.75 -4.69 8.91
C MET A 564 -0.56 -3.91 9.04
N GLU A 565 -0.47 -2.60 9.18
CA GLU A 565 -1.59 -1.68 9.03
C GLU A 565 -1.96 -1.58 7.55
N LEU A 566 -3.17 -2.02 7.22
CA LEU A 566 -3.73 -1.94 5.87
C LEU A 566 -4.37 -0.60 5.58
N GLY A 567 -4.98 0.00 6.59
CA GLY A 567 -5.65 1.28 6.47
C GLY A 567 -6.05 1.82 7.81
N GLY A 568 -6.18 3.14 7.89
CA GLY A 568 -6.59 3.86 9.08
C GLY A 568 -7.63 4.92 8.78
N GLY A 569 -8.46 5.20 9.77
CA GLY A 569 -9.52 6.19 9.68
C GLY A 569 -10.13 6.57 11.00
N SER A 570 -11.16 7.41 10.95
CA SER A 570 -11.88 7.84 12.16
C SER A 570 -13.28 8.35 11.86
N ILE A 571 -14.11 8.46 12.88
CA ILE A 571 -15.25 9.37 12.85
C ILE A 571 -14.69 10.78 12.98
N ARG A 572 -15.22 11.71 12.18
CA ARG A 572 -14.69 13.08 12.05
C ARG A 572 -15.42 14.07 12.95
N ILE A 573 -14.72 15.11 13.34
CA ILE A 573 -15.38 16.30 13.90
C ILE A 573 -16.14 16.98 12.77
N HIS A 574 -17.43 17.14 12.94
CA HIS A 574 -18.31 17.84 11.98
C HIS A 574 -18.82 19.19 12.54
N GLN A 575 -18.59 19.46 13.82
CA GLN A 575 -19.01 20.68 14.50
C GLN A 575 -17.91 21.74 14.40
N PRO A 576 -18.16 22.92 13.76
CA PRO A 576 -17.13 23.95 13.58
C PRO A 576 -16.49 24.43 14.87
N ALA A 577 -17.30 24.59 15.94
CA ALA A 577 -16.81 25.05 17.23
C ALA A 577 -15.84 24.06 17.89
N LEU A 578 -16.13 22.76 17.84
CA LEU A 578 -15.25 21.72 18.35
C LEU A 578 -13.98 21.62 17.53
N GLN A 579 -14.07 21.70 16.20
CA GLN A 579 -12.90 21.66 15.32
C GLN A 579 -11.97 22.85 15.56
N LYS A 580 -12.53 24.05 15.71
CA LYS A 580 -11.77 25.24 16.04
C LYS A 580 -11.07 25.09 17.40
N LYS A 581 -11.78 24.61 18.43
CA LYS A 581 -11.22 24.34 19.76
C LYS A 581 -10.04 23.37 19.68
N VAL A 582 -10.16 22.27 18.94
CA VAL A 582 -9.06 21.31 18.76
C VAL A 582 -7.84 21.98 18.13
N PHE A 583 -8.02 22.79 17.11
CA PHE A 583 -6.91 23.47 16.45
C PHE A 583 -6.25 24.52 17.33
N GLU A 584 -7.04 25.47 17.86
CA GLU A 584 -6.51 26.68 18.50
C GLU A 584 -6.19 26.44 19.98
N ASP A 585 -7.10 25.78 20.72
CA ASP A 585 -6.98 25.65 22.18
C ASP A 585 -6.14 24.43 22.58
N VAL A 586 -6.30 23.28 21.90
CA VAL A 586 -5.60 22.05 22.26
C VAL A 586 -4.24 21.94 21.55
N LEU A 587 -4.22 22.06 20.21
CA LEU A 587 -3.01 21.93 19.39
C LEU A 587 -2.18 23.22 19.33
N LYS A 588 -2.73 24.36 19.82
CA LYS A 588 -2.09 25.67 19.82
C LYS A 588 -1.62 26.10 18.43
N ILE A 589 -2.39 25.79 17.38
CA ILE A 589 -2.11 26.25 16.03
C ILE A 589 -2.55 27.71 15.92
N PRO A 590 -1.72 28.66 15.46
CA PRO A 590 -2.10 30.04 15.29
C PRO A 590 -3.34 30.21 14.39
N ALA A 591 -4.23 31.13 14.74
CA ALA A 591 -5.52 31.32 14.04
C ALA A 591 -5.34 31.69 12.54
N ASP A 592 -4.32 32.46 12.20
CA ASP A 592 -3.97 32.80 10.82
C ASP A 592 -3.52 31.57 10.02
N VAL A 593 -2.83 30.64 10.64
CA VAL A 593 -2.43 29.36 10.04
C VAL A 593 -3.65 28.45 9.86
N VAL A 594 -4.54 28.38 10.85
CA VAL A 594 -5.81 27.65 10.75
C VAL A 594 -6.64 28.18 9.58
N GLU A 595 -6.82 29.51 9.49
CA GLU A 595 -7.57 30.13 8.41
C GLU A 595 -6.93 29.89 7.04
N SER A 596 -5.62 30.06 6.91
CA SER A 596 -4.93 29.88 5.63
C SER A 596 -5.00 28.43 5.11
N ARG A 597 -4.93 27.43 6.01
CA ARG A 597 -4.88 25.99 5.63
C ARG A 597 -6.25 25.34 5.57
N PHE A 598 -7.09 25.61 6.54
CA PHE A 598 -8.35 24.91 6.77
C PHE A 598 -9.59 25.82 6.72
N GLY A 599 -9.43 27.15 6.56
CA GLY A 599 -10.52 28.13 6.64
C GLY A 599 -11.66 27.81 5.69
N TYR A 600 -11.37 27.40 4.43
CA TYR A 600 -12.39 27.01 3.47
C TYR A 600 -13.22 25.78 3.91
N MET A 601 -12.58 24.79 4.57
CA MET A 601 -13.26 23.60 5.10
C MET A 601 -14.11 23.97 6.32
N LEU A 602 -13.54 24.74 7.26
CA LEU A 602 -14.29 25.25 8.42
C LEU A 602 -15.48 26.09 7.99
N LYS A 603 -15.30 26.90 6.93
CA LYS A 603 -16.40 27.65 6.33
C LYS A 603 -17.45 26.74 5.73
N ALA A 604 -17.06 25.68 5.01
CA ALA A 604 -18.00 24.71 4.49
C ALA A 604 -18.83 24.06 5.60
N PHE A 605 -18.21 23.71 6.74
CA PHE A 605 -18.91 23.12 7.88
C PHE A 605 -20.01 24.00 8.46
N THR A 606 -19.89 25.34 8.35
CA THR A 606 -20.94 26.26 8.81
C THR A 606 -22.23 26.17 8.00
N TYR A 607 -22.20 25.51 6.83
CA TYR A 607 -23.38 25.28 5.99
C TYR A 607 -24.06 23.93 6.23
N GLY A 608 -23.73 23.26 7.32
CA GLY A 608 -24.40 22.03 7.72
C GLY A 608 -23.63 20.77 7.36
N ALA A 609 -22.44 20.58 7.95
CA ALA A 609 -21.73 19.34 7.85
C ALA A 609 -22.46 18.21 8.58
N PRO A 610 -22.78 17.07 7.92
CA PRO A 610 -23.36 15.92 8.58
C PRO A 610 -22.31 15.22 9.49
N PRO A 611 -22.74 14.44 10.51
CA PRO A 611 -21.84 13.46 11.12
C PRO A 611 -21.28 12.52 10.04
N HIS A 612 -19.98 12.33 9.99
CA HIS A 612 -19.36 11.51 8.95
C HIS A 612 -18.08 10.84 9.46
N GLY A 613 -17.65 9.83 8.72
CA GLY A 613 -16.43 9.11 9.00
C GLY A 613 -15.96 8.36 7.78
N GLY A 614 -14.71 7.88 7.84
CA GLY A 614 -14.14 7.16 6.72
C GLY A 614 -12.77 6.59 7.02
N ILE A 615 -12.20 5.96 6.02
CA ILE A 615 -10.92 5.26 6.11
C ILE A 615 -10.18 5.33 4.77
N ALA A 616 -8.86 5.19 4.81
CA ALA A 616 -8.05 4.99 3.62
C ALA A 616 -7.24 3.70 3.74
N PHE A 617 -7.39 2.79 2.76
CA PHE A 617 -6.59 1.56 2.67
C PHE A 617 -5.44 1.73 1.68
N GLY A 618 -4.25 1.25 2.05
CA GLY A 618 -3.13 1.14 1.12
C GLY A 618 -3.34 0.01 0.11
N LEU A 619 -3.79 0.31 -1.11
CA LEU A 619 -4.02 -0.69 -2.15
C LEU A 619 -2.76 -1.49 -2.48
N ASP A 620 -1.59 -0.83 -2.49
CA ASP A 620 -0.31 -1.47 -2.79
C ASP A 620 0.05 -2.52 -1.72
N ARG A 621 -0.17 -2.20 -0.43
CA ARG A 621 0.03 -3.14 0.69
C ARG A 621 -0.92 -4.33 0.61
N MET A 622 -2.20 -4.07 0.34
CA MET A 622 -3.21 -5.12 0.16
C MET A 622 -2.82 -6.06 -0.98
N CYS A 623 -2.42 -5.51 -2.14
CA CYS A 623 -1.97 -6.31 -3.27
C CYS A 623 -0.70 -7.11 -2.97
N ALA A 624 0.27 -6.55 -2.22
CA ALA A 624 1.48 -7.27 -1.82
C ALA A 624 1.14 -8.49 -0.97
N LEU A 625 0.23 -8.36 0.01
CA LEU A 625 -0.24 -9.47 0.82
C LEU A 625 -0.96 -10.54 -0.01
N LEU A 626 -1.85 -10.13 -0.91
CA LEU A 626 -2.58 -11.05 -1.81
C LEU A 626 -1.65 -11.78 -2.78
N CYS A 627 -0.53 -11.17 -3.15
CA CYS A 627 0.51 -11.77 -4.00
C CYS A 627 1.56 -12.58 -3.23
N GLY A 628 1.57 -12.50 -1.89
CA GLY A 628 2.57 -13.15 -1.03
C GLY A 628 3.98 -12.54 -1.20
N THR A 629 4.09 -11.24 -1.52
CA THR A 629 5.37 -10.54 -1.63
C THR A 629 5.62 -9.60 -0.45
N THR A 630 6.89 -9.38 -0.14
CA THR A 630 7.32 -8.51 0.97
C THR A 630 7.57 -7.06 0.56
N SER A 631 7.55 -6.78 -0.74
CA SER A 631 7.78 -5.44 -1.28
C SER A 631 6.61 -4.96 -2.14
N ILE A 632 6.11 -3.74 -1.88
CA ILE A 632 5.07 -3.14 -2.73
C ILE A 632 5.58 -2.80 -4.13
N ARG A 633 6.92 -2.76 -4.35
CA ARG A 633 7.51 -2.56 -5.68
C ARG A 633 7.20 -3.72 -6.64
N ASP A 634 6.93 -4.91 -6.10
CA ASP A 634 6.56 -6.07 -6.94
C ASP A 634 5.11 -5.99 -7.47
N VAL A 635 4.27 -5.16 -6.87
CA VAL A 635 2.86 -4.98 -7.27
C VAL A 635 2.56 -3.61 -7.91
N ILE A 636 3.57 -2.75 -8.02
CA ILE A 636 3.52 -1.48 -8.75
C ILE A 636 4.25 -1.65 -10.07
N ALA A 637 3.61 -1.26 -11.19
CA ALA A 637 4.19 -1.47 -12.52
C ALA A 637 5.56 -0.78 -12.67
N PHE A 638 5.65 0.51 -12.30
CA PHE A 638 6.84 1.34 -12.41
C PHE A 638 7.14 2.04 -11.07
N PRO A 639 7.70 1.30 -10.10
CA PRO A 639 8.05 1.87 -8.80
C PRO A 639 9.37 2.64 -8.88
N LYS A 640 9.61 3.50 -7.88
CA LYS A 640 10.93 4.09 -7.66
C LYS A 640 11.81 3.16 -6.83
N THR A 641 13.14 3.28 -6.99
CA THR A 641 14.12 2.62 -6.11
C THR A 641 14.00 3.12 -4.67
N GLN A 642 14.71 2.49 -3.75
CA GLN A 642 14.79 2.96 -2.37
C GLN A 642 15.44 4.37 -2.25
N LYS A 643 16.18 4.81 -3.27
CA LYS A 643 16.77 6.16 -3.37
C LYS A 643 15.85 7.18 -4.06
N GLY A 644 14.61 6.83 -4.38
CA GLY A 644 13.65 7.70 -5.05
C GLY A 644 13.88 7.91 -6.55
N GLN A 645 14.62 7.01 -7.20
CA GLN A 645 14.96 7.11 -8.62
C GLN A 645 14.13 6.13 -9.46
N ASP A 646 13.75 6.55 -10.64
CA ASP A 646 13.27 5.69 -11.72
C ASP A 646 14.45 5.38 -12.64
N LEU A 647 14.98 4.16 -12.56
CA LEU A 647 16.16 3.77 -13.33
C LEU A 647 15.84 3.56 -14.81
N MET A 648 14.61 3.17 -15.16
CA MET A 648 14.18 2.99 -16.54
C MET A 648 14.02 4.33 -17.26
N ALA A 649 13.31 5.28 -16.63
CA ALA A 649 13.07 6.59 -17.19
C ALA A 649 14.15 7.62 -16.81
N GLN A 650 15.14 7.23 -16.02
CA GLN A 650 16.26 8.08 -15.55
C GLN A 650 15.79 9.36 -14.83
N SER A 651 14.71 9.24 -14.03
CA SER A 651 14.22 10.40 -13.26
C SER A 651 14.56 10.29 -11.76
N PRO A 652 14.76 11.43 -11.05
CA PRO A 652 14.61 12.82 -11.50
C PRO A 652 15.76 13.29 -12.42
N THR A 653 15.45 14.25 -13.30
CA THR A 653 16.41 14.84 -14.25
C THR A 653 16.51 16.34 -14.07
N PRO A 654 17.65 16.97 -14.45
CA PRO A 654 17.75 18.41 -14.52
C PRO A 654 16.72 19.01 -15.48
N VAL A 655 16.24 20.21 -15.16
CA VAL A 655 15.38 21.01 -16.03
C VAL A 655 16.19 22.13 -16.70
N THR A 656 15.72 22.62 -17.84
CA THR A 656 16.43 23.65 -18.60
C THR A 656 16.29 25.04 -17.94
N ALA A 657 17.27 25.93 -18.15
CA ALA A 657 17.21 27.31 -17.68
C ALA A 657 15.97 28.05 -18.22
N LYS A 658 15.50 27.71 -19.43
CA LYS A 658 14.26 28.25 -20.01
C LYS A 658 13.04 27.87 -19.17
N GLN A 659 12.90 26.60 -18.78
CA GLN A 659 11.81 26.12 -17.93
C GLN A 659 11.81 26.80 -16.55
N LEU A 660 12.99 26.93 -15.91
CA LEU A 660 13.12 27.62 -14.63
C LEU A 660 12.68 29.09 -14.75
N LYS A 661 13.11 29.79 -15.82
CA LYS A 661 12.72 31.19 -16.08
C LYS A 661 11.19 31.29 -16.32
N GLU A 662 10.59 30.40 -17.08
CA GLU A 662 9.13 30.36 -17.31
C GLU A 662 8.34 30.11 -16.03
N LEU A 663 8.92 29.41 -15.07
CA LEU A 663 8.34 29.14 -13.75
C LEU A 663 8.68 30.22 -12.71
N HIS A 664 9.48 31.21 -13.06
CA HIS A 664 9.95 32.28 -12.16
C HIS A 664 10.67 31.76 -10.91
N ILE A 665 11.46 30.67 -11.05
CA ILE A 665 12.22 30.04 -9.97
C ILE A 665 13.69 29.90 -10.34
N ALA A 666 14.52 29.69 -9.29
CA ALA A 666 15.94 29.37 -9.42
C ALA A 666 16.27 28.18 -8.52
N THR A 667 17.29 27.40 -8.93
CA THR A 667 17.79 26.29 -8.10
C THR A 667 18.96 26.74 -7.27
N VAL A 668 18.98 26.35 -5.99
CA VAL A 668 20.17 26.49 -5.11
C VAL A 668 20.70 25.10 -4.88
N ILE A 669 21.86 24.80 -5.44
CA ILE A 669 22.51 23.50 -5.24
C ILE A 669 23.37 23.61 -3.99
N PRO A 670 23.16 22.75 -2.96
CA PRO A 670 24.04 22.75 -1.79
C PRO A 670 25.49 22.46 -2.21
N VAL A 671 26.43 23.26 -1.73
CA VAL A 671 27.88 23.00 -1.91
C VAL A 671 28.18 21.76 -1.04
N THR A 672 28.38 20.62 -1.68
CA THR A 672 28.85 19.42 -0.98
C THR A 672 30.38 19.46 -1.04
N ASP A 673 31.05 19.31 0.10
CA ASP A 673 32.51 19.17 0.20
C ASP A 673 33.10 17.88 -0.39
N LYS A 674 32.27 17.11 -1.13
CA LYS A 674 32.71 15.92 -1.85
C LYS A 674 32.96 16.27 -3.32
N PRO A 675 34.14 15.92 -3.87
CA PRO A 675 34.39 16.07 -5.31
C PRO A 675 33.34 15.27 -6.09
N ALA A 676 32.74 15.85 -7.12
CA ALA A 676 31.82 15.21 -8.02
C ALA A 676 32.48 13.95 -8.62
N GLU A 677 31.92 12.78 -8.37
CA GLU A 677 32.26 11.61 -9.15
C GLU A 677 31.99 11.92 -10.63
N LYS A 678 33.04 11.80 -11.45
CA LYS A 678 32.92 11.96 -12.91
C LYS A 678 31.89 10.96 -13.43
N PRO A 679 30.98 11.37 -14.31
CA PRO A 679 30.08 10.42 -14.97
C PRO A 679 30.93 9.37 -15.69
N ALA A 680 30.66 8.10 -15.43
CA ALA A 680 31.26 7.01 -16.17
C ALA A 680 30.91 7.16 -17.66
N SER A 681 31.95 7.22 -18.48
CA SER A 681 31.90 7.35 -19.93
C SER A 681 31.35 6.11 -20.60
#